data_c7446e919b9f4f337d6dbcf6d3ac014c
#
_entry.id   c7446e919b9f4f337d6dbcf6d3ac014c
#
_cell.length_a   1.000
_cell.length_b   1.000
_cell.length_c   1.000
_cell.angle_alpha   90.00
_cell.angle_beta   90.00
_cell.angle_gamma   90.00
#
_symmetry.space_group_name_H-M   'P 1'
#
loop_
_entity.id
_entity.type
_entity.pdbx_description
1 polymer ?
#
loop_
_entity_poly.entity_id
_entity_poly.type
_entity_poly.pdbx_seq_one_letter_code
_entity_poly.pdbx_strand_id
1 'polypeptide(L)'
;MRIAFTHNLRLTDSEEEAEFDTVETVDAIADGLRAGGHEVEKVEVTGPASHLAARIESIGPDLIFNTAEGRRGRAREAFYPALFEELGFPYTGSDAYVLTVTLDKWLTKLVLERQGIDTPRARLVTPDDLRRMKEPGTLGLAMPVLVKPNYEGSSKGIGDDAVARDARQLADMLPRALRNYPNGVLVEEFVPGSDVTVPFLEGYGDEGVLLPVDYEVEPEARSRFNLYDYRLKSADSSLVSVRCPPDLPRDAVARIRALTKLAVRTLGVRDLGRVDFRFGEDGRIYLLEVNALPSLERGASTFAAAAREGLDYADTLQAIVQSAAKRQGLVVKTGAKKRRPPEPLRIGFTFNVKRVDSKSGNDTEAEYDAPETIDSIRDALESHGHHVMMFEATAELPRQLMETPVDLVFNIAEGVAGRNREAAVPALCELMGLPYTGSDAATLSIALDKALSKRVLLQHGILTAEFQVMETGRERLSPKLKFPLIIKPNQEGSSKGVSAHASVVDDEASLRTVVRELIERYEQPALIEAYISGREFTVGLLGDRRPRVLPPMEIIFKDKANPRPVYDYQIKQEWEKHVSYQCPADLAPAELKAIERVARDTFEALDCRDVARVDLRVDAKGEIYVIEVNPLPGLTPGYSDLCLIATAAGIDYRTLIGEILAGGLKRLREKRRADAAKNAESQGSSRSDSRADAKSDDRQLAIPRMASSSTVNGLPTPLPTPVTPAAGTPAAAPAVSPPAAALVASPAPTLE
;
A
#
# COMPACT_ATOMS: atom_id res chain seq x y z
N MET A 1 -9.28 -6.47 26.42
CA MET A 1 -10.60 -5.94 26.84
C MET A 1 -11.64 -6.48 25.90
N ARG A 2 -12.88 -6.62 26.38
CA ARG A 2 -14.04 -6.84 25.52
C ARG A 2 -14.52 -5.49 25.01
N ILE A 3 -14.56 -5.32 23.68
CA ILE A 3 -14.96 -4.08 23.00
C ILE A 3 -16.25 -4.32 22.23
N ALA A 4 -17.28 -3.51 22.48
CA ALA A 4 -18.41 -3.39 21.58
C ALA A 4 -18.09 -2.32 20.53
N PHE A 5 -18.00 -2.71 19.27
CA PHE A 5 -17.75 -1.79 18.17
C PHE A 5 -19.07 -1.35 17.55
N THR A 6 -19.53 -0.14 17.88
CA THR A 6 -20.79 0.45 17.41
C THR A 6 -20.57 1.24 16.13
N HIS A 7 -21.37 0.97 15.09
CA HIS A 7 -21.24 1.58 13.77
C HIS A 7 -22.60 1.63 13.04
N ASN A 8 -22.72 2.52 12.05
CA ASN A 8 -23.77 2.44 11.03
C ASN A 8 -23.19 1.78 9.78
N LEU A 9 -23.91 0.80 9.24
CA LEU A 9 -23.47 0.10 8.01
C LEU A 9 -24.06 0.78 6.77
N ARG A 10 -23.21 1.11 5.81
CA ARG A 10 -23.60 1.59 4.48
C ARG A 10 -24.11 0.41 3.65
N LEU A 11 -25.38 0.48 3.28
CA LEU A 11 -26.06 -0.55 2.50
C LEU A 11 -26.35 -0.13 1.07
N THR A 12 -26.33 1.20 0.81
CA THR A 12 -26.63 1.79 -0.50
C THR A 12 -25.63 2.90 -0.81
N ASP A 13 -25.56 3.27 -2.10
CA ASP A 13 -24.77 4.44 -2.54
C ASP A 13 -25.53 5.77 -2.43
N SER A 14 -26.58 5.80 -1.62
CA SER A 14 -27.35 7.02 -1.40
C SER A 14 -26.55 8.05 -0.61
N GLU A 15 -26.76 9.34 -0.92
CA GLU A 15 -26.16 10.45 -0.18
C GLU A 15 -26.52 10.44 1.31
N GLU A 16 -27.69 9.87 1.67
CA GLU A 16 -28.11 9.73 3.07
C GLU A 16 -27.17 8.84 3.88
N GLU A 17 -26.56 7.82 3.26
CA GLU A 17 -25.66 6.87 3.90
C GLU A 17 -24.16 7.20 3.65
N ALA A 18 -23.85 8.37 3.10
CA ALA A 18 -22.49 8.75 2.73
C ALA A 18 -21.48 8.83 3.90
N GLU A 19 -21.98 8.98 5.12
CA GLU A 19 -21.16 9.02 6.35
C GLU A 19 -21.04 7.64 7.03
N PHE A 20 -21.79 6.64 6.55
CA PHE A 20 -21.80 5.31 7.16
C PHE A 20 -20.60 4.49 6.69
N ASP A 21 -20.12 3.61 7.54
CA ASP A 21 -19.00 2.72 7.26
C ASP A 21 -19.38 1.62 6.26
N THR A 22 -18.53 1.36 5.29
CA THR A 22 -18.65 0.18 4.41
C THR A 22 -18.36 -1.11 5.18
N VAL A 23 -18.78 -2.26 4.65
CA VAL A 23 -18.45 -3.58 5.23
C VAL A 23 -16.93 -3.74 5.40
N GLU A 24 -16.16 -3.32 4.39
CA GLU A 24 -14.70 -3.38 4.39
C GLU A 24 -14.11 -2.51 5.50
N THR A 25 -14.65 -1.31 5.72
CA THR A 25 -14.20 -0.40 6.80
C THR A 25 -14.52 -0.99 8.16
N VAL A 26 -15.75 -1.50 8.36
CA VAL A 26 -16.16 -2.16 9.60
C VAL A 26 -15.25 -3.36 9.91
N ASP A 27 -14.94 -4.19 8.91
CA ASP A 27 -14.06 -5.35 9.09
C ASP A 27 -12.63 -4.92 9.39
N ALA A 28 -12.10 -3.92 8.68
CA ALA A 28 -10.76 -3.40 8.90
C ALA A 28 -10.60 -2.83 10.33
N ILE A 29 -11.57 -2.08 10.84
CA ILE A 29 -11.56 -1.56 12.21
C ILE A 29 -11.60 -2.71 13.21
N ALA A 30 -12.53 -3.66 13.05
CA ALA A 30 -12.66 -4.81 13.95
C ALA A 30 -11.36 -5.63 14.00
N ASP A 31 -10.73 -5.87 12.86
CA ASP A 31 -9.47 -6.62 12.78
C ASP A 31 -8.29 -5.84 13.36
N GLY A 32 -8.22 -4.52 13.15
CA GLY A 32 -7.22 -3.66 13.80
C GLY A 32 -7.34 -3.66 15.33
N LEU A 33 -8.55 -3.63 15.85
CA LEU A 33 -8.82 -3.76 17.30
C LEU A 33 -8.43 -5.16 17.82
N ARG A 34 -8.77 -6.22 17.10
CA ARG A 34 -8.37 -7.60 17.46
C ARG A 34 -6.86 -7.80 17.42
N ALA A 35 -6.17 -7.19 16.47
CA ALA A 35 -4.70 -7.19 16.40
C ALA A 35 -4.05 -6.56 17.64
N GLY A 36 -4.72 -5.60 18.30
CA GLY A 36 -4.35 -5.05 19.59
C GLY A 36 -4.62 -5.94 20.79
N GLY A 37 -5.13 -7.16 20.57
CA GLY A 37 -5.42 -8.14 21.64
C GLY A 37 -6.76 -7.94 22.33
N HIS A 38 -7.73 -7.29 21.66
CA HIS A 38 -9.09 -7.11 22.17
C HIS A 38 -10.04 -8.18 21.63
N GLU A 39 -11.02 -8.55 22.43
CA GLU A 39 -12.20 -9.30 21.99
C GLU A 39 -13.22 -8.30 21.46
N VAL A 40 -13.54 -8.38 20.15
CA VAL A 40 -14.35 -7.35 19.48
C VAL A 40 -15.66 -7.94 18.99
N GLU A 41 -16.75 -7.35 19.41
CA GLU A 41 -18.10 -7.65 18.94
C GLU A 41 -18.64 -6.46 18.15
N LYS A 42 -18.97 -6.67 16.87
CA LYS A 42 -19.56 -5.65 15.99
C LYS A 42 -21.02 -5.44 16.36
N VAL A 43 -21.43 -4.19 16.53
CA VAL A 43 -22.79 -3.78 16.89
C VAL A 43 -23.28 -2.73 15.90
N GLU A 44 -24.06 -3.15 14.94
CA GLU A 44 -24.76 -2.25 14.03
C GLU A 44 -25.89 -1.56 14.80
N VAL A 45 -25.98 -0.23 14.73
CA VAL A 45 -26.86 0.57 15.61
C VAL A 45 -28.21 0.94 14.99
N THR A 46 -28.46 0.53 13.74
CA THR A 46 -29.75 0.82 13.07
C THR A 46 -30.88 0.06 13.74
N GLY A 47 -31.96 0.78 14.08
CA GLY A 47 -33.13 0.20 14.70
C GLY A 47 -33.56 0.91 15.98
N PRO A 48 -34.46 0.28 16.79
CA PRO A 48 -34.91 0.86 18.04
C PRO A 48 -33.80 0.99 19.08
N ALA A 49 -33.69 2.14 19.75
CA ALA A 49 -32.65 2.40 20.76
C ALA A 49 -32.73 1.38 21.94
N SER A 50 -33.90 0.86 22.26
CA SER A 50 -34.08 -0.19 23.28
C SER A 50 -33.36 -1.50 22.91
N HIS A 51 -33.31 -1.86 21.61
CA HIS A 51 -32.62 -3.04 21.16
C HIS A 51 -31.11 -2.85 21.24
N LEU A 52 -30.61 -1.64 20.91
CA LEU A 52 -29.20 -1.29 21.06
C LEU A 52 -28.78 -1.34 22.53
N ALA A 53 -29.54 -0.72 23.42
CA ALA A 53 -29.28 -0.74 24.87
C ALA A 53 -29.18 -2.18 25.39
N ALA A 54 -30.22 -2.99 25.13
CA ALA A 54 -30.25 -4.39 25.55
C ALA A 54 -29.08 -5.21 24.96
N ARG A 55 -28.65 -4.92 23.71
CA ARG A 55 -27.51 -5.58 23.08
C ARG A 55 -26.20 -5.23 23.77
N ILE A 56 -25.94 -3.93 24.04
CA ILE A 56 -24.76 -3.47 24.77
C ILE A 56 -24.71 -4.07 26.18
N GLU A 57 -25.84 -4.03 26.92
CA GLU A 57 -25.93 -4.65 28.24
C GLU A 57 -25.67 -6.16 28.21
N SER A 58 -26.15 -6.87 27.18
CA SER A 58 -25.92 -8.32 27.04
C SER A 58 -24.44 -8.66 26.74
N ILE A 59 -23.74 -7.78 26.04
CA ILE A 59 -22.29 -7.91 25.74
C ILE A 59 -21.50 -7.61 27.02
N GLY A 60 -21.88 -6.62 27.80
CA GLY A 60 -21.16 -6.14 28.97
C GLY A 60 -19.72 -5.73 28.61
N PRO A 61 -19.53 -4.79 27.67
CA PRO A 61 -18.20 -4.43 27.20
C PRO A 61 -17.42 -3.66 28.26
N ASP A 62 -16.07 -3.81 28.26
CA ASP A 62 -15.19 -2.96 29.04
C ASP A 62 -15.10 -1.55 28.45
N LEU A 63 -15.25 -1.44 27.12
CA LEU A 63 -15.18 -0.18 26.35
C LEU A 63 -16.02 -0.30 25.09
N ILE A 64 -16.74 0.76 24.75
CA ILE A 64 -17.40 0.90 23.44
C ILE A 64 -16.48 1.66 22.49
N PHE A 65 -16.13 1.07 21.35
CA PHE A 65 -15.47 1.77 20.26
C PHE A 65 -16.54 2.30 19.30
N ASN A 66 -16.70 3.63 19.22
CA ASN A 66 -17.82 4.25 18.53
C ASN A 66 -17.41 4.93 17.22
N THR A 67 -18.05 4.54 16.10
CA THR A 67 -18.06 5.26 14.82
C THR A 67 -19.48 5.55 14.33
N ALA A 68 -20.48 5.40 15.21
CA ALA A 68 -21.88 5.55 14.83
C ALA A 68 -22.26 7.03 14.63
N GLU A 69 -22.67 7.38 13.41
CA GLU A 69 -23.04 8.73 12.96
C GLU A 69 -24.50 9.08 13.25
N GLY A 70 -25.37 8.07 13.28
CA GLY A 70 -26.82 8.25 13.39
C GLY A 70 -27.48 8.73 12.09
N ARG A 71 -28.79 8.52 12.02
CA ARG A 71 -29.54 8.73 10.77
C ARG A 71 -30.28 10.07 10.69
N ARG A 72 -30.71 10.63 11.80
CA ARG A 72 -31.67 11.75 11.78
C ARG A 72 -31.42 12.77 12.86
N GLY A 73 -31.65 14.03 12.49
CA GLY A 73 -31.68 15.17 13.40
C GLY A 73 -30.30 15.80 13.62
N ARG A 74 -30.34 17.03 14.17
CA ARG A 74 -29.12 17.84 14.44
C ARG A 74 -28.27 17.35 15.59
N ALA A 75 -28.69 16.35 16.34
CA ALA A 75 -27.93 15.74 17.41
C ALA A 75 -27.73 14.24 17.19
N ARG A 76 -27.71 13.79 15.89
CA ARG A 76 -27.62 12.37 15.53
C ARG A 76 -26.33 11.72 16.04
N GLU A 77 -25.19 12.38 15.89
CA GLU A 77 -23.88 11.88 16.35
C GLU A 77 -23.79 11.86 17.88
N ALA A 78 -24.41 12.83 18.54
CA ALA A 78 -24.41 12.95 20.00
C ALA A 78 -25.27 11.91 20.71
N PHE A 79 -26.24 11.32 20.01
CA PHE A 79 -27.20 10.38 20.61
C PHE A 79 -26.52 9.16 21.23
N TYR A 80 -25.56 8.56 20.53
CA TYR A 80 -24.91 7.34 21.00
C TYR A 80 -24.01 7.56 22.22
N PRO A 81 -23.12 8.55 22.26
CA PRO A 81 -22.37 8.89 23.47
C PRO A 81 -23.28 9.21 24.66
N ALA A 82 -24.36 9.96 24.46
CA ALA A 82 -25.33 10.22 25.53
C ALA A 82 -26.01 8.93 26.07
N LEU A 83 -26.34 8.00 25.17
CA LEU A 83 -26.88 6.71 25.58
C LEU A 83 -25.83 5.88 26.36
N PHE A 84 -24.54 5.88 25.91
CA PHE A 84 -23.48 5.14 26.60
C PHE A 84 -23.24 5.71 28.01
N GLU A 85 -23.27 7.04 28.16
CA GLU A 85 -23.15 7.73 29.45
C GLU A 85 -24.29 7.33 30.38
N GLU A 86 -25.54 7.33 29.89
CA GLU A 86 -26.72 6.94 30.67
C GLU A 86 -26.68 5.45 31.10
N LEU A 87 -26.15 4.58 30.21
CA LEU A 87 -25.96 3.16 30.52
C LEU A 87 -24.71 2.89 31.38
N GLY A 88 -23.86 3.90 31.63
CA GLY A 88 -22.65 3.78 32.42
C GLY A 88 -21.50 3.03 31.75
N PHE A 89 -21.47 2.93 30.41
CA PHE A 89 -20.39 2.28 29.67
C PHE A 89 -19.34 3.28 29.21
N PRO A 90 -18.04 2.99 29.44
CA PRO A 90 -16.93 3.73 28.84
C PRO A 90 -16.96 3.65 27.30
N TYR A 91 -16.59 4.74 26.62
CA TYR A 91 -16.58 4.80 25.15
C TYR A 91 -15.43 5.65 24.61
N THR A 92 -15.10 5.46 23.32
CA THR A 92 -14.08 6.24 22.59
C THR A 92 -14.70 7.49 21.98
N GLY A 93 -13.87 8.54 21.81
CA GLY A 93 -14.23 9.78 21.17
C GLY A 93 -14.80 10.83 22.12
N SER A 94 -15.30 11.89 21.53
CA SER A 94 -15.88 13.04 22.23
C SER A 94 -17.25 12.75 22.81
N ASP A 95 -17.63 13.51 23.83
CA ASP A 95 -18.94 13.39 24.46
C ASP A 95 -20.07 13.99 23.61
N ALA A 96 -21.29 13.76 24.04
CA ALA A 96 -22.52 14.23 23.36
C ALA A 96 -22.56 15.74 23.17
N TYR A 97 -22.01 16.51 24.11
CA TYR A 97 -21.98 17.96 24.03
C TYR A 97 -21.04 18.42 22.90
N VAL A 98 -19.83 17.89 22.86
CA VAL A 98 -18.84 18.19 21.82
C VAL A 98 -19.36 17.83 20.44
N LEU A 99 -19.92 16.62 20.27
CA LEU A 99 -20.49 16.19 18.98
C LEU A 99 -21.68 17.06 18.56
N THR A 100 -22.52 17.52 19.49
CA THR A 100 -23.60 18.47 19.17
C THR A 100 -23.06 19.80 18.65
N VAL A 101 -22.02 20.33 19.28
CA VAL A 101 -21.41 21.62 18.89
C VAL A 101 -20.66 21.49 17.58
N THR A 102 -19.87 20.45 17.39
CA THR A 102 -19.04 20.28 16.20
C THR A 102 -19.84 19.95 14.93
N LEU A 103 -20.96 19.23 15.05
CA LEU A 103 -21.89 18.99 13.96
C LEU A 103 -22.59 20.27 13.48
N ASP A 104 -22.86 21.22 14.39
CA ASP A 104 -23.40 22.57 14.08
C ASP A 104 -22.28 23.50 13.61
N LYS A 105 -22.07 23.56 12.29
CA LYS A 105 -21.00 24.39 11.68
C LYS A 105 -21.14 25.87 12.05
N TRP A 106 -22.37 26.39 12.12
CA TRP A 106 -22.60 27.78 12.51
C TRP A 106 -22.21 28.04 13.96
N LEU A 107 -22.63 27.17 14.89
CA LEU A 107 -22.27 27.31 16.30
C LEU A 107 -20.75 27.15 16.52
N THR A 108 -20.13 26.19 15.87
CA THR A 108 -18.68 25.98 15.90
C THR A 108 -17.93 27.25 15.48
N LYS A 109 -18.34 27.88 14.35
CA LYS A 109 -17.72 29.14 13.89
C LYS A 109 -17.88 30.24 14.93
N LEU A 110 -19.08 30.47 15.49
CA LEU A 110 -19.32 31.48 16.50
C LEU A 110 -18.45 31.31 17.76
N VAL A 111 -18.25 30.06 18.20
CA VAL A 111 -17.40 29.75 19.36
C VAL A 111 -15.94 30.03 19.05
N LEU A 112 -15.45 29.59 17.89
CA LEU A 112 -14.02 29.71 17.53
C LEU A 112 -13.62 31.12 17.10
N GLU A 113 -14.49 31.89 16.46
CA GLU A 113 -14.26 33.32 16.18
C GLU A 113 -14.01 34.12 17.44
N ARG A 114 -14.68 33.80 18.55
CA ARG A 114 -14.43 34.42 19.86
C ARG A 114 -13.06 34.13 20.43
N GLN A 115 -12.40 33.10 19.94
CA GLN A 115 -11.00 32.74 20.29
C GLN A 115 -9.98 33.31 19.29
N GLY A 116 -10.42 34.13 18.32
CA GLY A 116 -9.55 34.74 17.32
C GLY A 116 -9.14 33.79 16.17
N ILE A 117 -9.90 32.72 15.94
CA ILE A 117 -9.73 31.86 14.77
C ILE A 117 -10.59 32.42 13.64
N ASP A 118 -9.93 32.81 12.54
CA ASP A 118 -10.63 33.29 11.35
C ASP A 118 -11.48 32.19 10.72
N THR A 119 -12.73 32.51 10.39
CA THR A 119 -13.63 31.66 9.58
C THR A 119 -14.18 32.48 8.42
N PRO A 120 -14.61 31.87 7.29
CA PRO A 120 -15.35 32.60 6.27
C PRO A 120 -16.58 33.26 6.87
N ARG A 121 -16.84 34.54 6.54
CA ARG A 121 -18.07 35.21 7.00
C ARG A 121 -19.28 34.43 6.52
N ALA A 122 -20.21 34.17 7.42
CA ALA A 122 -21.35 33.29 7.14
C ALA A 122 -22.66 33.80 7.72
N ARG A 123 -23.76 33.18 7.30
CA ARG A 123 -25.11 33.30 7.85
C ARG A 123 -25.80 31.95 7.85
N LEU A 124 -26.35 31.56 8.96
CA LEU A 124 -27.30 30.44 9.01
C LEU A 124 -28.67 30.93 8.49
N VAL A 125 -29.23 30.20 7.54
CA VAL A 125 -30.57 30.44 6.99
C VAL A 125 -31.44 29.24 7.25
N THR A 126 -32.57 29.47 7.94
CA THR A 126 -33.61 28.47 8.20
C THR A 126 -34.82 28.67 7.29
N PRO A 127 -35.76 27.71 7.16
CA PRO A 127 -37.00 27.93 6.45
C PRO A 127 -37.80 29.10 6.98
N ASP A 128 -37.73 29.39 8.30
CA ASP A 128 -38.39 30.55 8.91
C ASP A 128 -37.72 31.87 8.49
N ASP A 129 -36.42 31.91 8.44
CA ASP A 129 -35.69 33.08 7.98
C ASP A 129 -36.04 33.38 6.51
N LEU A 130 -36.01 32.36 5.64
CA LEU A 130 -36.36 32.50 4.23
C LEU A 130 -37.77 33.09 4.06
N ARG A 131 -38.78 32.66 4.87
CA ARG A 131 -40.14 33.21 4.81
C ARG A 131 -40.20 34.68 5.22
N ARG A 132 -39.30 35.15 6.08
CA ARG A 132 -39.26 36.55 6.59
C ARG A 132 -38.43 37.46 5.74
N MET A 133 -37.55 36.92 4.86
CA MET A 133 -36.69 37.72 3.97
C MET A 133 -37.50 38.40 2.88
N LYS A 134 -37.33 39.70 2.73
CA LYS A 134 -37.89 40.46 1.59
C LYS A 134 -37.13 40.19 0.30
N GLU A 135 -35.83 40.03 0.43
CA GLU A 135 -34.89 39.78 -0.68
C GLU A 135 -33.97 38.60 -0.29
N PRO A 136 -34.33 37.36 -0.61
CA PRO A 136 -33.59 36.17 -0.16
C PRO A 136 -32.13 36.13 -0.61
N GLY A 137 -31.75 36.83 -1.67
CA GLY A 137 -30.35 36.90 -2.17
C GLY A 137 -29.47 37.91 -1.44
N THR A 138 -30.02 38.70 -0.47
CA THR A 138 -29.29 39.81 0.19
C THR A 138 -29.02 39.49 1.64
N LEU A 139 -27.89 38.82 1.92
CA LEU A 139 -27.46 38.40 3.26
C LEU A 139 -26.35 39.28 3.89
N GLY A 140 -25.89 40.31 3.16
CA GLY A 140 -24.76 41.17 3.60
C GLY A 140 -23.41 40.44 3.56
N LEU A 141 -23.30 39.42 2.68
CA LEU A 141 -22.08 38.67 2.38
C LEU A 141 -21.49 39.09 1.03
N ALA A 142 -20.18 39.04 0.91
CA ALA A 142 -19.49 39.27 -0.37
C ALA A 142 -19.65 38.07 -1.31
N MET A 143 -19.95 38.30 -2.57
CA MET A 143 -20.06 37.25 -3.58
C MET A 143 -18.69 36.91 -4.17
N PRO A 144 -18.44 35.66 -4.56
CA PRO A 144 -19.35 34.51 -4.52
C PRO A 144 -19.53 33.94 -3.11
N VAL A 145 -20.64 33.23 -2.88
CA VAL A 145 -20.93 32.53 -1.61
C VAL A 145 -21.17 31.05 -1.84
N LEU A 146 -20.76 30.22 -0.87
CA LEU A 146 -21.03 28.79 -0.84
C LEU A 146 -22.26 28.51 0.03
N VAL A 147 -23.21 27.75 -0.48
CA VAL A 147 -24.40 27.28 0.26
C VAL A 147 -24.23 25.81 0.61
N LYS A 148 -24.13 25.49 1.89
CA LYS A 148 -23.91 24.10 2.37
C LYS A 148 -24.85 23.76 3.53
N PRO A 149 -25.18 22.47 3.75
CA PRO A 149 -25.93 22.06 4.93
C PRO A 149 -25.18 22.41 6.22
N ASN A 150 -25.90 22.87 7.25
CA ASN A 150 -25.26 23.22 8.52
C ASN A 150 -24.91 21.99 9.38
N TYR A 151 -25.68 20.90 9.27
CA TYR A 151 -25.62 19.72 10.13
C TYR A 151 -25.25 18.41 9.42
N GLU A 152 -24.60 18.48 8.24
CA GLU A 152 -24.19 17.31 7.48
C GLU A 152 -22.66 17.28 7.31
N GLY A 153 -22.13 16.06 7.22
CA GLY A 153 -20.72 15.79 6.93
C GLY A 153 -20.47 15.33 5.47
N SER A 154 -19.32 14.73 5.22
CA SER A 154 -18.92 14.09 3.95
C SER A 154 -19.11 14.93 2.70
N SER A 155 -19.01 16.27 2.79
CA SER A 155 -19.24 17.21 1.69
C SER A 155 -20.63 17.07 1.01
N LYS A 156 -21.64 16.54 1.73
CA LYS A 156 -23.02 16.46 1.20
C LYS A 156 -23.51 17.83 0.77
N GLY A 157 -24.13 17.90 -0.40
CA GLY A 157 -24.64 19.13 -0.99
C GLY A 157 -23.57 20.16 -1.36
N ILE A 158 -22.29 19.80 -1.41
CA ILE A 158 -21.18 20.66 -1.81
C ILE A 158 -20.70 20.23 -3.20
N GLY A 159 -20.69 21.18 -4.13
CA GLY A 159 -20.22 21.05 -5.52
C GLY A 159 -20.15 22.42 -6.17
N ASP A 160 -19.77 22.47 -7.44
CA ASP A 160 -19.72 23.74 -8.19
C ASP A 160 -21.09 24.47 -8.27
N ASP A 161 -22.17 23.72 -8.21
CA ASP A 161 -23.55 24.18 -8.19
C ASP A 161 -24.00 24.71 -6.82
N ALA A 162 -23.20 24.48 -5.78
CA ALA A 162 -23.41 25.04 -4.44
C ALA A 162 -22.84 26.48 -4.30
N VAL A 163 -22.13 26.99 -5.30
CA VAL A 163 -21.55 28.35 -5.29
C VAL A 163 -22.41 29.33 -6.05
N ALA A 164 -23.01 30.28 -5.33
CA ALA A 164 -23.75 31.38 -5.92
C ALA A 164 -22.81 32.57 -6.19
N ARG A 165 -22.85 33.11 -7.43
CA ARG A 165 -21.98 34.21 -7.89
C ARG A 165 -22.61 35.58 -7.72
N ASP A 166 -23.92 35.61 -7.58
CA ASP A 166 -24.70 36.83 -7.40
C ASP A 166 -25.95 36.54 -6.56
N ALA A 167 -26.62 37.63 -6.15
CA ALA A 167 -27.80 37.60 -5.31
C ALA A 167 -28.99 36.87 -5.95
N ARG A 168 -29.10 36.88 -7.27
CA ARG A 168 -30.19 36.17 -7.98
C ARG A 168 -30.00 34.66 -7.91
N GLN A 169 -28.78 34.19 -8.18
CA GLN A 169 -28.46 32.75 -8.06
C GLN A 169 -28.70 32.30 -6.62
N LEU A 170 -28.25 33.05 -5.63
CA LEU A 170 -28.48 32.74 -4.22
C LEU A 170 -29.98 32.64 -3.89
N ALA A 171 -30.78 33.58 -4.38
CA ALA A 171 -32.24 33.56 -4.17
C ALA A 171 -32.92 32.33 -4.77
N ASP A 172 -32.41 31.83 -5.91
CA ASP A 172 -32.91 30.60 -6.57
C ASP A 172 -32.42 29.32 -5.87
N MET A 173 -31.24 29.35 -5.27
CA MET A 173 -30.62 28.19 -4.59
C MET A 173 -31.21 27.93 -3.21
N LEU A 174 -31.44 28.98 -2.41
CA LEU A 174 -31.88 28.83 -1.00
C LEU A 174 -33.15 27.98 -0.83
N PRO A 175 -34.24 28.19 -1.64
CA PRO A 175 -35.44 27.37 -1.50
C PRO A 175 -35.21 25.89 -1.80
N ARG A 176 -34.28 25.56 -2.71
CA ARG A 176 -33.93 24.17 -3.07
C ARG A 176 -33.11 23.53 -1.96
N ALA A 177 -32.07 24.22 -1.49
CA ALA A 177 -31.22 23.75 -0.41
C ALA A 177 -32.02 23.51 0.87
N LEU A 178 -32.94 24.42 1.25
CA LEU A 178 -33.75 24.25 2.46
C LEU A 178 -34.84 23.17 2.34
N ARG A 179 -35.26 22.78 1.13
CA ARG A 179 -36.11 21.58 0.96
C ARG A 179 -35.36 20.30 1.26
N ASN A 180 -34.10 20.22 0.83
CA ASN A 180 -33.25 19.05 1.08
C ASN A 180 -32.76 19.03 2.52
N TYR A 181 -32.42 20.20 3.08
CA TYR A 181 -31.85 20.36 4.41
C TYR A 181 -32.70 21.27 5.30
N PRO A 182 -33.87 20.80 5.79
CA PRO A 182 -34.86 21.64 6.48
C PRO A 182 -34.38 22.13 7.85
N ASN A 183 -33.32 21.58 8.41
CA ASN A 183 -32.74 22.03 9.66
C ASN A 183 -31.96 23.36 9.52
N GLY A 184 -31.63 23.78 8.28
CA GLY A 184 -30.94 25.00 7.98
C GLY A 184 -29.69 24.80 7.09
N VAL A 185 -29.38 25.82 6.31
CA VAL A 185 -28.20 25.89 5.47
C VAL A 185 -27.29 27.02 5.90
N LEU A 186 -26.00 26.78 5.85
CA LEU A 186 -24.96 27.79 6.06
C LEU A 186 -24.62 28.43 4.72
N VAL A 187 -24.76 29.76 4.63
CA VAL A 187 -24.29 30.55 3.49
C VAL A 187 -23.03 31.26 3.92
N GLU A 188 -21.89 30.98 3.28
CA GLU A 188 -20.62 31.57 3.65
C GLU A 188 -19.87 32.15 2.45
N GLU A 189 -19.09 33.23 2.68
CA GLU A 189 -18.25 33.82 1.64
C GLU A 189 -17.27 32.78 1.14
N PHE A 190 -17.20 32.59 -0.17
CA PHE A 190 -16.28 31.62 -0.77
C PHE A 190 -14.85 32.13 -0.73
N VAL A 191 -13.96 31.35 -0.14
CA VAL A 191 -12.52 31.66 -0.08
C VAL A 191 -11.78 30.90 -1.17
N PRO A 192 -11.21 31.58 -2.19
CA PRO A 192 -10.31 30.92 -3.15
C PRO A 192 -9.04 30.41 -2.45
N GLY A 193 -8.59 29.18 -2.82
CA GLY A 193 -7.41 28.58 -2.19
C GLY A 193 -7.45 27.06 -2.20
N SER A 194 -6.74 26.42 -1.26
CA SER A 194 -6.63 24.97 -1.12
C SER A 194 -7.15 24.47 0.23
N ASP A 195 -7.70 23.27 0.24
CA ASP A 195 -8.18 22.60 1.44
C ASP A 195 -7.02 21.91 2.18
N VAL A 196 -6.96 22.10 3.50
CA VAL A 196 -5.96 21.54 4.39
C VAL A 196 -6.66 20.92 5.59
N THR A 197 -6.35 19.68 5.85
CA THR A 197 -6.94 18.89 6.94
C THR A 197 -5.90 18.61 8.00
N VAL A 198 -6.25 18.77 9.27
CA VAL A 198 -5.35 18.47 10.39
C VAL A 198 -5.96 17.46 11.31
N PRO A 199 -5.47 16.21 11.32
CA PRO A 199 -5.92 15.21 12.26
C PRO A 199 -5.42 15.51 13.69
N PHE A 200 -6.28 15.20 14.65
CA PHE A 200 -5.98 15.16 16.07
C PHE A 200 -6.04 13.73 16.59
N LEU A 201 -5.00 13.28 17.27
CA LEU A 201 -4.90 11.99 17.92
C LEU A 201 -4.25 12.18 19.29
N GLU A 202 -5.02 12.06 20.34
CA GLU A 202 -4.56 12.37 21.69
C GLU A 202 -3.36 11.50 22.11
N GLY A 203 -2.31 12.17 22.61
CA GLY A 203 -1.07 11.53 23.04
C GLY A 203 0.00 11.39 21.94
N TYR A 204 -0.26 11.83 20.72
CA TYR A 204 0.69 11.80 19.59
C TYR A 204 0.90 13.19 19.00
N GLY A 205 1.91 13.36 18.17
CA GLY A 205 2.26 14.64 17.57
C GLY A 205 2.57 15.72 18.61
N ASP A 206 2.19 16.95 18.30
CA ASP A 206 2.39 18.11 19.17
C ASP A 206 1.09 18.41 19.94
N GLU A 207 0.99 17.92 21.18
CA GLU A 207 -0.20 17.99 22.04
C GLU A 207 -1.47 17.35 21.39
N GLY A 208 -1.31 16.25 20.72
CA GLY A 208 -2.38 15.57 19.99
C GLY A 208 -2.52 15.99 18.53
N VAL A 209 -1.93 17.12 18.12
CA VAL A 209 -2.03 17.64 16.74
C VAL A 209 -0.97 17.00 15.85
N LEU A 210 -1.40 16.23 14.87
CA LEU A 210 -0.54 15.59 13.88
C LEU A 210 -0.09 16.59 12.80
N LEU A 211 0.67 16.12 11.81
CA LEU A 211 1.02 16.95 10.66
C LEU A 211 -0.23 17.21 9.80
N PRO A 212 -0.39 18.42 9.28
CA PRO A 212 -1.43 18.73 8.31
C PRO A 212 -1.30 17.87 7.04
N VAL A 213 -2.41 17.70 6.37
CA VAL A 213 -2.57 16.93 5.13
C VAL A 213 -3.28 17.80 4.12
N ASP A 214 -2.88 17.77 2.85
CA ASP A 214 -3.62 18.34 1.74
C ASP A 214 -3.99 17.26 0.71
N TYR A 215 -4.82 17.64 -0.25
CA TYR A 215 -5.34 16.75 -1.28
C TYR A 215 -4.86 17.23 -2.64
N GLU A 216 -4.12 16.38 -3.33
CA GLU A 216 -3.75 16.61 -4.72
C GLU A 216 -4.81 15.97 -5.61
N VAL A 217 -5.48 16.80 -6.40
CA VAL A 217 -6.55 16.37 -7.30
C VAL A 217 -6.01 16.42 -8.72
N GLU A 218 -6.19 15.34 -9.47
CA GLU A 218 -5.79 15.27 -10.88
C GLU A 218 -6.45 16.40 -11.70
N PRO A 219 -5.75 17.00 -12.69
CA PRO A 219 -6.23 18.17 -13.42
C PRO A 219 -7.62 17.99 -14.03
N GLU A 220 -7.94 16.78 -14.52
CA GLU A 220 -9.22 16.44 -15.17
C GLU A 220 -10.39 16.41 -14.20
N ALA A 221 -10.10 16.15 -12.91
CA ALA A 221 -11.11 16.03 -11.86
C ALA A 221 -11.35 17.35 -11.11
N ARG A 222 -10.49 18.37 -11.32
CA ARG A 222 -10.61 19.67 -10.63
C ARG A 222 -11.90 20.37 -10.96
N SER A 223 -12.63 20.73 -9.93
CA SER A 223 -13.80 21.57 -10.06
C SER A 223 -13.38 23.02 -10.37
N ARG A 224 -14.32 23.82 -10.90
CA ARG A 224 -14.07 25.24 -11.22
C ARG A 224 -13.62 26.06 -10.01
N PHE A 225 -14.11 25.69 -8.84
CA PHE A 225 -13.83 26.39 -7.56
C PHE A 225 -12.78 25.67 -6.72
N ASN A 226 -12.15 24.63 -7.26
CA ASN A 226 -11.17 23.80 -6.53
C ASN A 226 -11.69 23.35 -5.15
N LEU A 227 -12.92 22.80 -5.16
CA LEU A 227 -13.56 22.24 -3.97
C LEU A 227 -13.28 20.74 -3.88
N TYR A 228 -12.97 20.26 -2.68
CA TYR A 228 -12.95 18.83 -2.38
C TYR A 228 -14.38 18.35 -2.08
N ASP A 229 -15.11 18.09 -3.15
CA ASP A 229 -16.55 17.81 -3.14
C ASP A 229 -16.90 16.32 -2.86
N TYR A 230 -18.20 16.03 -2.75
CA TYR A 230 -18.71 14.67 -2.53
C TYR A 230 -18.29 13.69 -3.64
N ARG A 231 -18.23 14.13 -4.89
CA ARG A 231 -17.83 13.32 -6.04
C ARG A 231 -16.38 12.83 -5.90
N LEU A 232 -15.47 13.73 -5.50
CA LEU A 232 -14.05 13.40 -5.24
C LEU A 232 -13.85 12.49 -4.02
N LYS A 233 -14.81 12.47 -3.10
CA LYS A 233 -14.79 11.54 -1.94
C LYS A 233 -15.39 10.18 -2.25
N SER A 234 -16.14 10.02 -3.33
CA SER A 234 -16.89 8.82 -3.68
C SER A 234 -16.48 8.24 -5.03
N ALA A 235 -17.15 8.65 -6.11
CA ALA A 235 -16.99 8.09 -7.46
C ALA A 235 -15.60 8.33 -8.07
N ASP A 236 -14.99 9.49 -7.79
CA ASP A 236 -13.71 9.93 -8.34
C ASP A 236 -12.57 9.92 -7.30
N SER A 237 -12.70 9.15 -6.24
CA SER A 237 -11.71 9.07 -5.15
C SER A 237 -10.32 8.60 -5.64
N SER A 238 -10.26 7.82 -6.72
CA SER A 238 -9.01 7.40 -7.35
C SER A 238 -8.22 8.54 -8.00
N LEU A 239 -8.86 9.71 -8.25
CA LEU A 239 -8.24 10.89 -8.84
C LEU A 239 -7.73 11.89 -7.77
N VAL A 240 -7.71 11.46 -6.51
CA VAL A 240 -7.26 12.26 -5.37
C VAL A 240 -6.18 11.52 -4.62
N SER A 241 -5.02 12.15 -4.46
CA SER A 241 -3.96 11.65 -3.59
C SER A 241 -3.86 12.47 -2.30
N VAL A 242 -3.55 11.78 -1.20
CA VAL A 242 -3.39 12.38 0.13
C VAL A 242 -1.92 12.66 0.38
N ARG A 243 -1.55 13.92 0.53
CA ARG A 243 -0.16 14.34 0.73
C ARG A 243 0.09 14.79 2.18
N CYS A 244 1.07 14.18 2.83
CA CYS A 244 1.52 14.52 4.18
C CYS A 244 3.05 14.49 4.27
N PRO A 245 3.75 15.61 4.62
CA PRO A 245 3.23 16.94 4.90
C PRO A 245 2.63 17.62 3.66
N PRO A 246 1.78 18.65 3.85
CA PRO A 246 1.17 19.39 2.75
C PRO A 246 2.20 20.24 2.00
N ASP A 247 1.89 20.59 0.75
CA ASP A 247 2.69 21.54 -0.04
C ASP A 247 2.36 22.98 0.34
N LEU A 248 2.78 23.38 1.54
CA LEU A 248 2.54 24.69 2.11
C LEU A 248 3.83 25.28 2.73
N PRO A 249 3.94 26.63 2.81
CA PRO A 249 5.02 27.26 3.55
C PRO A 249 5.10 26.78 5.00
N ARG A 250 6.32 26.59 5.51
CA ARG A 250 6.56 26.06 6.87
C ARG A 250 5.88 26.89 7.97
N ASP A 251 5.84 28.20 7.82
CA ASP A 251 5.17 29.11 8.76
C ASP A 251 3.63 28.94 8.71
N ALA A 252 3.05 28.69 7.52
CA ALA A 252 1.63 28.37 7.38
C ALA A 252 1.29 27.05 8.08
N VAL A 253 2.11 26.01 7.89
CA VAL A 253 1.96 24.72 8.59
C VAL A 253 2.01 24.91 10.11
N ALA A 254 2.96 25.69 10.62
CA ALA A 254 3.07 25.97 12.06
C ALA A 254 1.83 26.71 12.60
N ARG A 255 1.33 27.72 11.84
CA ARG A 255 0.12 28.48 12.21
C ARG A 255 -1.13 27.58 12.19
N ILE A 256 -1.32 26.77 11.17
CA ILE A 256 -2.45 25.83 11.06
C ILE A 256 -2.45 24.86 12.27
N ARG A 257 -1.31 24.32 12.65
CA ARG A 257 -1.20 23.44 13.83
C ARG A 257 -1.54 24.16 15.12
N ALA A 258 -1.09 25.41 15.29
CA ALA A 258 -1.42 26.22 16.47
C ALA A 258 -2.92 26.53 16.56
N LEU A 259 -3.56 26.86 15.43
CA LEU A 259 -5.01 27.07 15.36
C LEU A 259 -5.78 25.79 15.65
N THR A 260 -5.30 24.65 15.17
CA THR A 260 -5.89 23.33 15.49
C THR A 260 -5.85 23.02 16.98
N LYS A 261 -4.71 23.25 17.66
CA LYS A 261 -4.61 23.08 19.12
C LYS A 261 -5.63 23.96 19.85
N LEU A 262 -5.75 25.20 19.44
CA LEU A 262 -6.69 26.14 20.03
C LEU A 262 -8.14 25.68 19.82
N ALA A 263 -8.50 25.25 18.61
CA ALA A 263 -9.86 24.77 18.29
C ALA A 263 -10.22 23.51 19.08
N VAL A 264 -9.34 22.50 19.10
CA VAL A 264 -9.54 21.23 19.82
C VAL A 264 -9.71 21.48 21.32
N ARG A 265 -8.86 22.32 21.93
CA ARG A 265 -8.97 22.66 23.35
C ARG A 265 -10.24 23.45 23.68
N THR A 266 -10.60 24.42 22.84
CA THR A 266 -11.79 25.26 23.05
C THR A 266 -13.07 24.46 23.01
N LEU A 267 -13.16 23.50 22.07
CA LEU A 267 -14.36 22.66 21.91
C LEU A 267 -14.35 21.45 22.83
N GLY A 268 -13.19 21.05 23.37
CA GLY A 268 -13.07 19.88 24.23
C GLY A 268 -13.06 18.56 23.48
N VAL A 269 -12.54 18.52 22.23
CA VAL A 269 -12.42 17.29 21.43
C VAL A 269 -11.48 16.31 22.14
N ARG A 270 -11.86 15.04 22.17
CA ARG A 270 -11.18 13.97 22.91
C ARG A 270 -10.84 12.79 22.01
N ASP A 271 -9.76 12.10 22.36
CA ASP A 271 -9.25 10.86 21.76
C ASP A 271 -8.84 11.02 20.29
N LEU A 272 -9.75 11.47 19.42
CA LEU A 272 -9.51 11.72 18.00
C LEU A 272 -10.38 12.86 17.49
N GLY A 273 -9.97 13.45 16.37
CA GLY A 273 -10.73 14.49 15.67
C GLY A 273 -10.02 14.93 14.41
N ARG A 274 -10.66 15.83 13.66
CA ARG A 274 -10.11 16.43 12.44
C ARG A 274 -10.59 17.88 12.34
N VAL A 275 -9.68 18.76 12.00
CA VAL A 275 -10.00 20.17 11.77
C VAL A 275 -9.67 20.52 10.34
N ASP A 276 -10.66 21.03 9.61
CA ASP A 276 -10.54 21.34 8.19
C ASP A 276 -10.43 22.86 7.99
N PHE A 277 -9.42 23.26 7.22
CA PHE A 277 -9.09 24.64 6.92
C PHE A 277 -9.09 24.91 5.43
N ARG A 278 -9.25 26.18 5.06
CA ARG A 278 -8.96 26.71 3.75
C ARG A 278 -7.75 27.62 3.85
N PHE A 279 -6.67 27.31 3.14
CA PHE A 279 -5.54 28.20 2.95
C PHE A 279 -5.82 29.07 1.75
N GLY A 280 -6.15 30.35 2.03
CA GLY A 280 -6.56 31.31 1.02
C GLY A 280 -5.40 31.77 0.12
N GLU A 281 -5.72 32.16 -1.11
CA GLU A 281 -4.75 32.78 -2.02
C GLU A 281 -4.17 34.10 -1.45
N ASP A 282 -4.86 34.72 -0.50
CA ASP A 282 -4.40 35.88 0.29
C ASP A 282 -3.38 35.53 1.40
N GLY A 283 -3.03 34.22 1.54
CA GLY A 283 -2.14 33.71 2.58
C GLY A 283 -2.77 33.62 3.97
N ARG A 284 -4.09 33.87 4.10
CA ARG A 284 -4.82 33.73 5.37
C ARG A 284 -5.34 32.28 5.51
N ILE A 285 -5.54 31.90 6.76
CA ILE A 285 -6.01 30.57 7.14
C ILE A 285 -7.42 30.71 7.70
N TYR A 286 -8.38 30.02 7.07
CA TYR A 286 -9.78 30.05 7.48
C TYR A 286 -10.22 28.67 7.94
N LEU A 287 -10.73 28.55 9.16
CA LEU A 287 -11.32 27.31 9.66
C LEU A 287 -12.68 27.09 8.98
N LEU A 288 -12.87 25.91 8.41
CA LEU A 288 -14.12 25.50 7.75
C LEU A 288 -15.04 24.72 8.70
N GLU A 289 -14.51 23.68 9.34
CA GLU A 289 -15.25 22.82 10.26
C GLU A 289 -14.32 22.06 11.21
N VAL A 290 -14.88 21.53 12.29
CA VAL A 290 -14.23 20.60 13.21
C VAL A 290 -15.06 19.32 13.22
N ASN A 291 -14.42 18.19 12.93
CA ASN A 291 -15.06 16.88 12.92
C ASN A 291 -14.51 16.07 14.10
N ALA A 292 -15.36 15.84 15.10
CA ALA A 292 -15.01 15.09 16.31
C ALA A 292 -15.33 13.58 16.19
N LEU A 293 -15.90 13.15 15.06
CA LEU A 293 -16.12 11.75 14.70
C LEU A 293 -15.65 11.51 13.25
N PRO A 294 -14.33 11.64 12.97
CA PRO A 294 -13.81 11.51 11.61
C PRO A 294 -13.84 10.07 11.13
N SER A 295 -13.98 9.88 9.80
CA SER A 295 -13.90 8.56 9.18
C SER A 295 -12.59 7.84 9.52
N LEU A 296 -12.69 6.55 9.81
CA LEU A 296 -11.60 5.63 10.06
C LEU A 296 -11.39 4.64 8.89
N GLU A 297 -11.85 4.98 7.71
CA GLU A 297 -11.58 4.24 6.49
C GLU A 297 -10.06 4.22 6.20
N ARG A 298 -9.55 3.10 5.64
CA ARG A 298 -8.16 3.01 5.20
C ARG A 298 -7.90 4.08 4.13
N GLY A 299 -6.78 4.80 4.26
CA GLY A 299 -6.44 5.90 3.37
C GLY A 299 -6.96 7.28 3.81
N ALA A 300 -7.81 7.36 4.86
CA ALA A 300 -8.20 8.64 5.42
C ALA A 300 -6.99 9.46 5.91
N SER A 301 -7.11 10.80 5.87
CA SER A 301 -6.04 11.74 6.25
C SER A 301 -5.44 11.48 7.64
N THR A 302 -6.23 10.97 8.58
CA THR A 302 -5.78 10.57 9.92
C THR A 302 -4.67 9.54 9.87
N PHE A 303 -4.80 8.51 9.01
CA PHE A 303 -3.79 7.46 8.90
C PHE A 303 -2.54 7.91 8.16
N ALA A 304 -2.68 8.79 7.15
CA ALA A 304 -1.54 9.40 6.47
C ALA A 304 -0.67 10.23 7.44
N ALA A 305 -1.31 11.01 8.31
CA ALA A 305 -0.62 11.79 9.34
C ALA A 305 -0.07 10.91 10.47
N ALA A 306 -0.82 9.89 10.93
CA ALA A 306 -0.39 8.95 11.96
C ALA A 306 0.81 8.10 11.53
N ALA A 307 0.92 7.77 10.25
CA ALA A 307 2.08 7.09 9.68
C ALA A 307 3.38 7.90 9.85
N ARG A 308 3.30 9.25 9.87
CA ARG A 308 4.44 10.12 10.16
C ARG A 308 4.89 10.06 11.61
N GLU A 309 3.99 9.66 12.51
CA GLU A 309 4.30 9.34 13.93
C GLU A 309 4.72 7.87 14.10
N GLY A 310 4.83 7.11 13.02
CA GLY A 310 5.22 5.70 13.02
C GLY A 310 4.11 4.74 13.43
N LEU A 311 2.85 5.15 13.32
CA LEU A 311 1.69 4.33 13.62
C LEU A 311 1.15 3.72 12.32
N ASP A 312 0.97 2.42 12.32
CA ASP A 312 0.17 1.75 11.29
C ASP A 312 -1.32 1.88 11.60
N TYR A 313 -2.17 1.30 10.74
CA TYR A 313 -3.61 1.36 10.90
C TYR A 313 -4.07 0.80 12.27
N ALA A 314 -3.56 -0.36 12.65
CA ALA A 314 -3.93 -1.00 13.92
C ALA A 314 -3.37 -0.22 15.12
N ASP A 315 -2.13 0.28 15.03
CA ASP A 315 -1.51 1.11 16.07
C ASP A 315 -2.32 2.40 16.30
N THR A 316 -2.84 3.03 15.23
CA THR A 316 -3.69 4.22 15.33
C THR A 316 -5.01 3.92 16.06
N LEU A 317 -5.67 2.81 15.73
CA LEU A 317 -6.87 2.38 16.44
C LEU A 317 -6.56 2.08 17.92
N GLN A 318 -5.42 1.47 18.22
CA GLN A 318 -4.97 1.23 19.59
C GLN A 318 -4.69 2.53 20.35
N ALA A 319 -4.17 3.57 19.68
CA ALA A 319 -3.97 4.89 20.29
C ALA A 319 -5.31 5.49 20.77
N ILE A 320 -6.36 5.39 19.94
CA ILE A 320 -7.72 5.83 20.30
C ILE A 320 -8.23 5.05 21.53
N VAL A 321 -8.13 3.72 21.51
CA VAL A 321 -8.52 2.86 22.64
C VAL A 321 -7.78 3.21 23.91
N GLN A 322 -6.45 3.43 23.83
CA GLN A 322 -5.61 3.77 24.97
C GLN A 322 -5.94 5.14 25.56
N SER A 323 -6.22 6.14 24.70
CA SER A 323 -6.64 7.46 25.15
C SER A 323 -7.97 7.37 25.93
N ALA A 324 -8.98 6.75 25.35
CA ALA A 324 -10.28 6.57 25.99
C ALA A 324 -10.19 5.76 27.31
N ALA A 325 -9.45 4.66 27.29
CA ALA A 325 -9.25 3.83 28.47
C ALA A 325 -8.56 4.59 29.60
N LYS A 326 -7.51 5.37 29.28
CA LYS A 326 -6.80 6.23 30.25
C LYS A 326 -7.74 7.26 30.84
N ARG A 327 -8.56 7.92 30.02
CA ARG A 327 -9.56 8.91 30.45
C ARG A 327 -10.61 8.31 31.38
N GLN A 328 -11.01 7.08 31.10
CA GLN A 328 -12.05 6.34 31.86
C GLN A 328 -11.47 5.53 33.04
N GLY A 329 -10.17 5.63 33.34
CA GLY A 329 -9.53 4.90 34.41
C GLY A 329 -9.45 3.38 34.21
N LEU A 330 -9.59 2.92 32.98
CA LEU A 330 -9.50 1.50 32.63
C LEU A 330 -8.04 1.07 32.52
N VAL A 331 -7.73 -0.10 33.05
CA VAL A 331 -6.40 -0.71 32.91
C VAL A 331 -6.34 -1.48 31.59
N VAL A 332 -5.81 -0.87 30.55
CA VAL A 332 -5.44 -1.62 29.35
C VAL A 332 -4.22 -2.44 29.71
N LYS A 333 -4.35 -3.77 29.74
CA LYS A 333 -3.17 -4.66 29.79
C LYS A 333 -2.45 -4.51 28.45
N THR A 334 -1.71 -3.42 28.29
CA THR A 334 -0.90 -3.20 27.12
C THR A 334 0.27 -4.17 27.17
N GLY A 335 0.23 -5.19 26.32
CA GLY A 335 1.45 -5.87 25.89
C GLY A 335 2.34 -4.95 25.05
N ALA A 336 1.90 -3.73 24.77
CA ALA A 336 2.64 -2.76 24.02
C ALA A 336 3.50 -1.90 24.97
N LYS A 337 4.78 -2.19 25.03
CA LYS A 337 5.79 -1.19 25.40
C LYS A 337 5.53 0.04 24.52
N LYS A 338 5.54 1.28 25.11
CA LYS A 338 5.66 2.53 24.33
C LYS A 338 6.73 2.29 23.26
N ARG A 339 6.32 2.03 22.04
CA ARG A 339 7.23 2.03 20.91
C ARG A 339 7.66 3.49 20.74
N ARG A 340 8.96 3.75 20.83
CA ARG A 340 9.55 4.92 20.16
C ARG A 340 9.03 4.93 18.72
N PRO A 341 8.76 6.11 18.14
CA PRO A 341 8.53 6.17 16.70
C PRO A 341 9.60 5.29 16.04
N PRO A 342 9.23 4.42 15.08
CA PRO A 342 10.23 3.57 14.44
C PRO A 342 11.34 4.49 13.94
N GLU A 343 12.56 4.23 14.40
CA GLU A 343 13.73 4.90 13.84
C GLU A 343 13.70 4.69 12.33
N PRO A 344 13.97 5.73 11.53
CA PRO A 344 14.07 5.58 10.10
C PRO A 344 14.95 4.36 9.77
N LEU A 345 14.39 3.39 9.06
CA LEU A 345 15.14 2.22 8.66
C LEU A 345 16.06 2.57 7.51
N ARG A 346 17.21 1.93 7.45
CA ARG A 346 18.07 1.92 6.28
C ARG A 346 17.63 0.79 5.37
N ILE A 347 16.96 1.13 4.29
CA ILE A 347 16.48 0.17 3.28
C ILE A 347 17.52 0.08 2.18
N GLY A 348 18.08 -1.11 1.98
CA GLY A 348 18.86 -1.42 0.78
C GLY A 348 17.92 -1.65 -0.39
N PHE A 349 17.93 -0.79 -1.38
CA PHE A 349 17.13 -0.96 -2.58
C PHE A 349 17.98 -1.59 -3.68
N THR A 350 17.65 -2.84 -4.05
CA THR A 350 18.40 -3.62 -5.05
C THR A 350 17.63 -3.66 -6.38
N PHE A 351 18.33 -3.35 -7.48
CA PHE A 351 17.77 -3.21 -8.82
C PHE A 351 18.81 -3.54 -9.89
N ASN A 352 18.37 -3.64 -11.17
CA ASN A 352 19.23 -3.63 -12.34
C ASN A 352 18.84 -2.47 -13.26
N VAL A 353 19.81 -1.64 -13.67
CA VAL A 353 19.57 -0.46 -14.51
C VAL A 353 19.58 -0.83 -15.99
N LYS A 354 18.56 -0.42 -16.72
CA LYS A 354 18.49 -0.51 -18.17
C LYS A 354 19.37 0.57 -18.82
N ARG A 355 20.38 0.14 -19.59
CA ARG A 355 21.34 1.00 -20.27
C ARG A 355 21.26 0.91 -21.79
N VAL A 356 20.76 -0.22 -22.30
CA VAL A 356 20.67 -0.48 -23.74
C VAL A 356 19.28 -0.05 -24.23
N ASP A 357 19.27 0.84 -25.23
CA ASP A 357 18.02 1.24 -25.87
C ASP A 357 17.47 0.05 -26.69
N SER A 358 16.25 -0.38 -26.37
CA SER A 358 15.55 -1.48 -27.01
C SER A 358 15.30 -1.27 -28.53
N LYS A 359 15.47 -0.06 -29.03
CA LYS A 359 15.40 0.26 -30.47
C LYS A 359 16.51 -0.39 -31.30
N SER A 360 17.57 -0.90 -30.67
CA SER A 360 18.68 -1.58 -31.35
C SER A 360 18.40 -3.06 -31.70
N GLY A 361 17.23 -3.60 -31.37
CA GLY A 361 16.91 -5.03 -31.54
C GLY A 361 17.60 -5.96 -30.53
N ASN A 362 18.29 -5.39 -29.55
CA ASN A 362 18.89 -6.12 -28.44
C ASN A 362 17.93 -6.15 -27.25
N ASP A 363 17.47 -7.34 -26.87
CA ASP A 363 16.52 -7.59 -25.77
C ASP A 363 17.21 -8.04 -24.47
N THR A 364 18.53 -7.94 -24.37
CA THR A 364 19.31 -8.45 -23.22
C THR A 364 18.88 -7.82 -21.89
N GLU A 365 18.62 -6.51 -21.90
CA GLU A 365 18.20 -5.74 -20.72
C GLU A 365 16.68 -5.44 -20.72
N ALA A 366 15.86 -6.25 -21.41
CA ALA A 366 14.41 -5.99 -21.53
C ALA A 366 13.68 -6.05 -20.19
N GLU A 367 14.21 -6.78 -19.20
CA GLU A 367 13.65 -6.91 -17.85
C GLU A 367 14.17 -5.86 -16.88
N TYR A 368 15.26 -5.14 -17.23
CA TYR A 368 15.84 -4.14 -16.34
C TYR A 368 15.00 -2.87 -16.30
N ASP A 369 15.04 -2.19 -15.17
CA ASP A 369 14.26 -0.99 -14.95
C ASP A 369 14.94 0.27 -15.51
N ALA A 370 14.12 1.16 -16.05
CA ALA A 370 14.58 2.49 -16.45
C ALA A 370 14.94 3.33 -15.21
N PRO A 371 15.89 4.29 -15.32
CA PRO A 371 16.26 5.17 -14.21
C PRO A 371 15.05 5.84 -13.54
N GLU A 372 14.04 6.25 -14.32
CA GLU A 372 12.83 6.91 -13.84
C GLU A 372 11.98 5.99 -12.96
N THR A 373 11.95 4.69 -13.26
CA THR A 373 11.26 3.68 -12.42
C THR A 373 11.99 3.52 -11.09
N ILE A 374 13.31 3.41 -11.14
CA ILE A 374 14.16 3.26 -9.96
C ILE A 374 14.01 4.49 -9.04
N ASP A 375 14.05 5.70 -9.61
CA ASP A 375 13.83 6.94 -8.85
C ASP A 375 12.44 7.00 -8.23
N SER A 376 11.38 6.60 -8.96
CA SER A 376 10.01 6.58 -8.46
C SER A 376 9.83 5.64 -7.26
N ILE A 377 10.46 4.46 -7.30
CA ILE A 377 10.43 3.51 -6.17
C ILE A 377 11.20 4.06 -4.97
N ARG A 378 12.41 4.62 -5.20
CA ARG A 378 13.19 5.29 -4.14
C ARG A 378 12.36 6.35 -3.45
N ASP A 379 11.76 7.27 -4.22
CA ASP A 379 10.98 8.39 -3.69
C ASP A 379 9.75 7.89 -2.91
N ALA A 380 9.10 6.81 -3.39
CA ALA A 380 8.01 6.17 -2.66
C ALA A 380 8.49 5.60 -1.31
N LEU A 381 9.61 4.89 -1.28
CA LEU A 381 10.20 4.33 -0.06
C LEU A 381 10.61 5.44 0.93
N GLU A 382 11.25 6.51 0.45
CA GLU A 382 11.62 7.67 1.27
C GLU A 382 10.40 8.40 1.81
N SER A 383 9.32 8.48 1.04
CA SER A 383 8.06 9.07 1.47
C SER A 383 7.42 8.32 2.65
N HIS A 384 7.75 7.06 2.86
CA HIS A 384 7.38 6.27 4.04
C HIS A 384 8.26 6.55 5.27
N GLY A 385 9.21 7.49 5.17
CA GLY A 385 10.05 7.94 6.29
C GLY A 385 11.31 7.09 6.50
N HIS A 386 11.78 6.38 5.49
CA HIS A 386 12.97 5.54 5.53
C HIS A 386 14.15 6.20 4.80
N HIS A 387 15.37 5.75 5.08
CA HIS A 387 16.58 6.11 4.34
C HIS A 387 16.88 5.03 3.31
N VAL A 388 16.90 5.39 2.03
CA VAL A 388 17.11 4.43 0.94
C VAL A 388 18.57 4.46 0.49
N MET A 389 19.17 3.27 0.43
CA MET A 389 20.54 3.04 -0.04
C MET A 389 20.47 2.22 -1.31
N MET A 390 20.95 2.80 -2.40
CA MET A 390 20.82 2.27 -3.76
C MET A 390 21.92 1.23 -4.04
N PHE A 391 21.54 0.03 -4.48
CA PHE A 391 22.46 -1.05 -4.83
C PHE A 391 22.11 -1.67 -6.18
N GLU A 392 22.98 -1.54 -7.15
CA GLU A 392 22.84 -2.30 -8.38
C GLU A 392 23.26 -3.76 -8.16
N ALA A 393 22.44 -4.71 -8.60
CA ALA A 393 22.67 -6.14 -8.41
C ALA A 393 23.75 -6.64 -9.40
N THR A 394 24.99 -6.38 -9.07
CA THR A 394 26.19 -6.82 -9.78
C THR A 394 27.03 -7.74 -8.90
N ALA A 395 28.17 -8.23 -9.40
CA ALA A 395 29.14 -9.02 -8.64
C ALA A 395 29.66 -8.31 -7.37
N GLU A 396 29.55 -6.98 -7.31
CA GLU A 396 29.97 -6.16 -6.17
C GLU A 396 28.93 -6.09 -5.05
N LEU A 397 27.69 -6.48 -5.30
CA LEU A 397 26.56 -6.38 -4.33
C LEU A 397 26.90 -7.02 -2.97
N PRO A 398 27.49 -8.23 -2.89
CA PRO A 398 27.79 -8.84 -1.58
C PRO A 398 28.75 -7.97 -0.74
N ARG A 399 29.78 -7.39 -1.37
CA ARG A 399 30.71 -6.50 -0.69
C ARG A 399 30.02 -5.22 -0.24
N GLN A 400 29.23 -4.61 -1.09
CA GLN A 400 28.50 -3.37 -0.78
C GLN A 400 27.55 -3.54 0.39
N LEU A 401 26.80 -4.65 0.47
CA LEU A 401 25.89 -4.95 1.59
C LEU A 401 26.64 -5.23 2.90
N MET A 402 27.88 -5.78 2.84
CA MET A 402 28.71 -5.94 4.03
C MET A 402 29.28 -4.60 4.53
N GLU A 403 29.70 -3.72 3.64
CA GLU A 403 30.29 -2.42 3.96
C GLU A 403 29.24 -1.39 4.39
N THR A 404 28.02 -1.53 3.91
CA THR A 404 26.91 -0.59 4.13
C THR A 404 25.75 -1.29 4.86
N PRO A 405 25.72 -1.27 6.19
CA PRO A 405 24.68 -1.97 6.93
C PRO A 405 23.28 -1.44 6.62
N VAL A 406 22.38 -2.33 6.28
CA VAL A 406 20.95 -2.05 6.05
C VAL A 406 20.10 -2.88 7.01
N ASP A 407 18.88 -2.39 7.30
CA ASP A 407 17.94 -3.10 8.17
C ASP A 407 17.08 -4.11 7.40
N LEU A 408 16.83 -3.80 6.11
CA LEU A 408 15.92 -4.51 5.22
C LEU A 408 16.34 -4.27 3.77
N VAL A 409 16.15 -5.25 2.90
CA VAL A 409 16.34 -5.09 1.44
C VAL A 409 14.98 -5.02 0.74
N PHE A 410 14.74 -3.97 -0.03
CA PHE A 410 13.65 -3.88 -1.01
C PHE A 410 14.20 -4.35 -2.35
N ASN A 411 13.74 -5.51 -2.84
CA ASN A 411 14.32 -6.16 -4.01
C ASN A 411 13.40 -6.10 -5.23
N ILE A 412 13.94 -5.57 -6.34
CA ILE A 412 13.37 -5.66 -7.68
C ILE A 412 14.41 -6.16 -8.70
N ALA A 413 15.55 -6.65 -8.23
CA ALA A 413 16.64 -7.02 -9.11
C ALA A 413 16.36 -8.33 -9.87
N GLU A 414 16.45 -8.27 -11.18
CA GLU A 414 16.31 -9.40 -12.10
C GLU A 414 17.58 -10.29 -12.15
N GLY A 415 18.70 -9.74 -11.67
CA GLY A 415 20.00 -10.40 -11.73
C GLY A 415 20.65 -10.36 -13.12
N VAL A 416 21.93 -10.80 -13.18
CA VAL A 416 22.75 -10.59 -14.38
C VAL A 416 22.67 -11.74 -15.37
N ALA A 417 22.78 -12.99 -14.91
CA ALA A 417 22.85 -14.15 -15.80
C ALA A 417 22.45 -15.46 -15.11
N GLY A 418 22.06 -16.43 -15.92
CA GLY A 418 21.79 -17.81 -15.50
C GLY A 418 20.35 -18.05 -15.10
N ARG A 419 20.01 -19.35 -14.99
CA ARG A 419 18.64 -19.83 -14.70
C ARG A 419 18.12 -19.46 -13.31
N ASN A 420 18.96 -18.98 -12.41
CA ASN A 420 18.60 -18.58 -11.05
C ASN A 420 18.91 -17.10 -10.82
N ARG A 421 18.96 -16.28 -11.87
CA ARG A 421 19.39 -14.88 -11.76
C ARG A 421 18.51 -14.06 -10.81
N GLU A 422 17.20 -14.20 -10.88
CA GLU A 422 16.26 -13.51 -10.00
C GLU A 422 16.37 -13.95 -8.52
N ALA A 423 16.74 -15.20 -8.29
CA ALA A 423 16.93 -15.75 -6.96
C ALA A 423 18.23 -15.33 -6.28
N ALA A 424 19.18 -14.73 -7.01
CA ALA A 424 20.54 -14.44 -6.50
C ALA A 424 20.50 -13.46 -5.32
N VAL A 425 19.72 -12.38 -5.42
CA VAL A 425 19.61 -11.36 -4.35
C VAL A 425 18.89 -11.92 -3.11
N PRO A 426 17.71 -12.58 -3.21
CA PRO A 426 17.09 -13.25 -2.09
C PRO A 426 18.01 -14.27 -1.41
N ALA A 427 18.68 -15.14 -2.16
CA ALA A 427 19.62 -16.11 -1.59
C ALA A 427 20.79 -15.46 -0.85
N LEU A 428 21.33 -14.34 -1.36
CA LEU A 428 22.35 -13.56 -0.68
C LEU A 428 21.78 -12.96 0.63
N CYS A 429 20.58 -12.40 0.60
CA CYS A 429 19.93 -11.87 1.80
C CYS A 429 19.71 -12.95 2.86
N GLU A 430 19.27 -14.14 2.46
CA GLU A 430 19.10 -15.30 3.36
C GLU A 430 20.43 -15.72 3.99
N LEU A 431 21.50 -15.82 3.19
CA LEU A 431 22.85 -16.16 3.68
C LEU A 431 23.36 -15.11 4.71
N MET A 432 23.09 -13.82 4.44
CA MET A 432 23.47 -12.70 5.32
C MET A 432 22.49 -12.53 6.49
N GLY A 433 21.38 -13.24 6.50
CA GLY A 433 20.31 -13.07 7.49
C GLY A 433 19.64 -11.70 7.39
N LEU A 434 19.62 -11.07 6.23
CA LEU A 434 18.93 -9.80 5.97
C LEU A 434 17.47 -10.06 5.57
N PRO A 435 16.47 -9.47 6.25
CA PRO A 435 15.10 -9.48 5.76
C PRO A 435 15.01 -8.75 4.42
N TYR A 436 14.11 -9.20 3.55
CA TYR A 436 13.91 -8.61 2.22
C TYR A 436 12.45 -8.68 1.81
N THR A 437 12.05 -7.92 0.77
CA THR A 437 10.72 -7.93 0.17
C THR A 437 10.65 -8.94 -0.97
N GLY A 438 9.43 -9.42 -1.24
CA GLY A 438 9.14 -10.35 -2.32
C GLY A 438 9.32 -11.81 -1.93
N SER A 439 9.17 -12.67 -2.93
CA SER A 439 9.28 -14.12 -2.83
C SER A 439 10.71 -14.57 -2.58
N ASP A 440 10.87 -15.76 -1.99
CA ASP A 440 12.19 -16.31 -1.67
C ASP A 440 12.91 -16.88 -2.90
N ALA A 441 14.18 -17.26 -2.70
CA ALA A 441 15.03 -17.76 -3.77
C ALA A 441 14.46 -19.02 -4.45
N ALA A 442 13.78 -19.89 -3.70
CA ALA A 442 13.19 -21.10 -4.27
C ALA A 442 12.01 -20.77 -5.19
N THR A 443 11.11 -19.91 -4.73
CA THR A 443 9.94 -19.45 -5.50
C THR A 443 10.36 -18.75 -6.80
N LEU A 444 11.35 -17.82 -6.73
CA LEU A 444 11.84 -17.12 -7.93
C LEU A 444 12.51 -18.07 -8.91
N SER A 445 13.33 -19.03 -8.43
CA SER A 445 13.92 -20.05 -9.30
C SER A 445 12.89 -20.93 -10.00
N ILE A 446 11.82 -21.31 -9.30
CA ILE A 446 10.73 -22.14 -9.84
C ILE A 446 9.91 -21.31 -10.84
N ALA A 447 9.56 -20.07 -10.52
CA ALA A 447 8.72 -19.22 -11.36
C ALA A 447 9.41 -18.85 -12.68
N LEU A 448 10.70 -18.53 -12.64
CA LEU A 448 11.50 -18.20 -13.82
C LEU A 448 11.61 -19.38 -14.80
N ASP A 449 11.75 -20.61 -14.30
CA ASP A 449 11.69 -21.84 -15.11
C ASP A 449 10.23 -22.22 -15.40
N LYS A 450 9.73 -21.79 -16.57
CA LYS A 450 8.33 -21.97 -16.97
C LYS A 450 7.88 -23.42 -16.95
N ALA A 451 8.74 -24.35 -17.39
CA ALA A 451 8.44 -25.76 -17.37
C ALA A 451 8.34 -26.32 -15.95
N LEU A 452 9.20 -25.88 -15.04
CA LEU A 452 9.16 -26.28 -13.64
C LEU A 452 7.93 -25.71 -12.94
N SER A 453 7.65 -24.43 -13.14
CA SER A 453 6.45 -23.74 -12.65
C SER A 453 5.18 -24.51 -13.08
N LYS A 454 5.05 -24.83 -14.36
CA LYS A 454 3.91 -25.59 -14.89
C LYS A 454 3.76 -26.99 -14.26
N ARG A 455 4.87 -27.69 -13.99
CA ARG A 455 4.81 -29.00 -13.30
C ARG A 455 4.28 -28.88 -11.89
N VAL A 456 4.68 -27.83 -11.17
CA VAL A 456 4.15 -27.53 -9.82
C VAL A 456 2.66 -27.22 -9.90
N LEU A 457 2.23 -26.35 -10.81
CA LEU A 457 0.82 -26.00 -10.99
C LEU A 457 -0.06 -27.23 -11.30
N LEU A 458 0.38 -28.10 -12.22
CA LEU A 458 -0.33 -29.33 -12.54
C LEU A 458 -0.46 -30.27 -11.34
N GLN A 459 0.57 -30.34 -10.48
CA GLN A 459 0.52 -31.15 -9.26
C GLN A 459 -0.56 -30.63 -8.27
N HIS A 460 -0.83 -29.32 -8.30
CA HIS A 460 -1.88 -28.67 -7.51
C HIS A 460 -3.25 -28.65 -8.21
N GLY A 461 -3.37 -29.30 -9.39
CA GLY A 461 -4.62 -29.36 -10.15
C GLY A 461 -4.96 -28.05 -10.87
N ILE A 462 -4.00 -27.14 -11.01
CA ILE A 462 -4.18 -25.87 -11.73
C ILE A 462 -3.84 -26.10 -13.20
N LEU A 463 -4.77 -25.73 -14.10
CA LEU A 463 -4.61 -25.94 -15.52
C LEU A 463 -3.55 -25.02 -16.12
N THR A 464 -2.71 -25.58 -16.96
CA THR A 464 -1.77 -24.87 -17.83
C THR A 464 -1.74 -25.56 -19.20
N ALA A 465 -1.23 -24.87 -20.22
CA ALA A 465 -1.12 -25.46 -21.55
C ALA A 465 -0.27 -26.74 -21.53
N GLU A 466 -0.68 -27.75 -22.28
CA GLU A 466 0.18 -28.93 -22.54
C GLU A 466 1.52 -28.47 -23.12
N PHE A 467 2.62 -29.02 -22.61
CA PHE A 467 3.95 -28.53 -22.97
C PHE A 467 5.02 -29.61 -23.06
N GLN A 468 6.10 -29.30 -23.72
CA GLN A 468 7.33 -30.05 -23.79
C GLN A 468 8.53 -29.11 -23.79
N VAL A 469 9.61 -29.53 -23.14
CA VAL A 469 10.91 -28.85 -23.24
C VAL A 469 11.78 -29.55 -24.28
N MET A 470 12.45 -28.79 -25.13
CA MET A 470 13.48 -29.27 -26.06
C MET A 470 14.81 -28.59 -25.77
N GLU A 471 15.83 -29.40 -25.48
CA GLU A 471 17.19 -28.93 -25.18
C GLU A 471 18.05 -28.78 -26.45
N THR A 472 17.77 -29.62 -27.45
CA THR A 472 18.57 -29.70 -28.70
C THR A 472 17.74 -29.45 -29.95
N GLY A 473 16.42 -29.38 -29.84
CA GLY A 473 15.50 -29.28 -30.97
C GLY A 473 15.38 -30.56 -31.79
N ARG A 474 16.01 -31.68 -31.37
CA ARG A 474 15.98 -32.97 -32.04
C ARG A 474 15.04 -33.98 -31.38
N GLU A 475 14.54 -33.62 -30.19
CA GLU A 475 13.62 -34.48 -29.42
C GLU A 475 12.33 -34.74 -30.20
N ARG A 476 11.81 -35.95 -30.07
CA ARG A 476 10.53 -36.30 -30.70
C ARG A 476 9.41 -35.47 -30.08
N LEU A 477 8.59 -34.84 -30.93
CA LEU A 477 7.43 -34.09 -30.48
C LEU A 477 6.42 -35.04 -29.79
N SER A 478 5.95 -34.64 -28.63
CA SER A 478 4.95 -35.38 -27.86
C SER A 478 3.65 -35.50 -28.64
N PRO A 479 3.05 -36.72 -28.71
CA PRO A 479 1.77 -36.92 -29.38
C PRO A 479 0.60 -36.17 -28.71
N LYS A 480 0.79 -35.68 -27.50
CA LYS A 480 -0.20 -34.84 -26.81
C LYS A 480 -0.25 -33.41 -27.34
N LEU A 481 0.87 -32.92 -27.86
CA LEU A 481 0.93 -31.59 -28.46
C LEU A 481 0.30 -31.59 -29.85
N LYS A 482 -0.65 -30.68 -30.05
CA LYS A 482 -1.37 -30.50 -31.32
C LYS A 482 -1.16 -29.07 -31.81
N PHE A 483 -0.88 -28.92 -33.08
CA PHE A 483 -0.78 -27.60 -33.70
C PHE A 483 -2.12 -26.83 -33.67
N PRO A 484 -2.10 -25.51 -33.52
CA PRO A 484 -0.91 -24.65 -33.47
C PRO A 484 -0.18 -24.72 -32.12
N LEU A 485 1.15 -24.56 -32.16
CA LEU A 485 2.03 -24.55 -30.99
C LEU A 485 2.72 -23.20 -30.86
N ILE A 486 2.95 -22.77 -29.64
CA ILE A 486 3.77 -21.59 -29.33
C ILE A 486 5.12 -22.01 -28.74
N ILE A 487 6.18 -21.37 -29.21
CA ILE A 487 7.55 -21.66 -28.80
C ILE A 487 8.13 -20.43 -28.10
N LYS A 488 8.75 -20.63 -26.95
CA LYS A 488 9.35 -19.55 -26.16
C LYS A 488 10.57 -20.04 -25.38
N PRO A 489 11.51 -19.15 -24.98
CA PRO A 489 12.58 -19.51 -24.06
C PRO A 489 11.98 -20.00 -22.73
N ASN A 490 12.61 -21.03 -22.14
CA ASN A 490 12.09 -21.61 -20.90
C ASN A 490 12.33 -20.72 -19.67
N GLN A 491 13.38 -19.87 -19.69
CA GLN A 491 13.89 -19.16 -18.51
C GLN A 491 14.08 -17.65 -18.76
N GLU A 492 13.22 -17.03 -19.58
CA GLU A 492 13.19 -15.60 -19.82
C GLU A 492 11.84 -15.00 -19.45
N GLY A 493 11.85 -13.76 -18.96
CA GLY A 493 10.69 -12.94 -18.70
C GLY A 493 10.38 -11.93 -19.81
N SER A 494 9.48 -10.99 -19.55
CA SER A 494 9.11 -9.86 -20.44
C SER A 494 8.84 -10.23 -21.89
N SER A 495 8.37 -11.45 -22.14
CA SER A 495 8.14 -11.98 -23.50
C SER A 495 9.37 -11.95 -24.41
N LYS A 496 10.60 -12.00 -23.86
CA LYS A 496 11.83 -12.14 -24.65
C LYS A 496 11.75 -13.40 -25.53
N GLY A 497 12.19 -13.27 -26.77
CA GLY A 497 12.18 -14.36 -27.73
C GLY A 497 10.80 -14.80 -28.22
N VAL A 498 9.75 -14.13 -27.82
CA VAL A 498 8.39 -14.36 -28.32
C VAL A 498 8.05 -13.28 -29.36
N SER A 499 7.59 -13.72 -30.52
CA SER A 499 7.14 -12.87 -31.63
C SER A 499 5.80 -13.37 -32.11
N ALA A 500 4.82 -12.46 -32.26
CA ALA A 500 3.47 -12.80 -32.72
C ALA A 500 3.47 -13.51 -34.09
N HIS A 501 4.48 -13.25 -34.94
CA HIS A 501 4.56 -13.80 -36.28
C HIS A 501 5.46 -15.04 -36.40
N ALA A 502 6.42 -15.22 -35.50
CA ALA A 502 7.41 -16.30 -35.61
C ALA A 502 7.26 -17.40 -34.55
N SER A 503 6.71 -17.07 -33.36
CA SER A 503 6.69 -18.03 -32.25
C SER A 503 5.49 -18.98 -32.28
N VAL A 504 4.42 -18.69 -33.06
CA VAL A 504 3.26 -19.60 -33.22
C VAL A 504 3.40 -20.33 -34.55
N VAL A 505 3.45 -21.64 -34.52
CA VAL A 505 3.72 -22.51 -35.69
C VAL A 505 2.60 -23.51 -35.92
N ASP A 506 2.41 -23.88 -37.19
CA ASP A 506 1.32 -24.77 -37.65
C ASP A 506 1.82 -26.16 -38.04
N ASP A 507 3.12 -26.35 -38.16
CA ASP A 507 3.72 -27.61 -38.64
C ASP A 507 5.09 -27.89 -37.98
N GLU A 508 5.55 -29.13 -38.11
CA GLU A 508 6.77 -29.58 -37.46
C GLU A 508 8.05 -28.99 -38.10
N ALA A 509 8.03 -28.63 -39.37
CA ALA A 509 9.19 -28.04 -40.03
C ALA A 509 9.48 -26.63 -39.50
N SER A 510 8.42 -25.81 -39.41
CA SER A 510 8.47 -24.49 -38.79
C SER A 510 8.87 -24.59 -37.32
N LEU A 511 8.31 -25.52 -36.56
CA LEU A 511 8.67 -25.76 -35.17
C LEU A 511 10.17 -26.04 -35.02
N ARG A 512 10.74 -26.91 -35.83
CA ARG A 512 12.17 -27.28 -35.77
C ARG A 512 13.08 -26.08 -36.06
N THR A 513 12.66 -25.23 -36.96
CA THR A 513 13.42 -24.03 -37.31
C THR A 513 13.43 -23.04 -36.15
N VAL A 514 12.25 -22.68 -35.63
CA VAL A 514 12.12 -21.73 -34.52
C VAL A 514 12.79 -22.23 -33.26
N VAL A 515 12.63 -23.51 -32.92
CA VAL A 515 13.29 -24.10 -31.74
C VAL A 515 14.81 -23.99 -31.83
N ARG A 516 15.40 -24.25 -33.01
CA ARG A 516 16.84 -24.18 -33.20
C ARG A 516 17.34 -22.75 -33.05
N GLU A 517 16.71 -21.80 -33.75
CA GLU A 517 17.05 -20.38 -33.69
C GLU A 517 16.99 -19.83 -32.25
N LEU A 518 15.95 -20.27 -31.51
CA LEU A 518 15.76 -19.86 -30.13
C LEU A 518 16.86 -20.41 -29.21
N ILE A 519 17.17 -21.70 -29.32
CA ILE A 519 18.24 -22.33 -28.53
C ILE A 519 19.59 -21.68 -28.83
N GLU A 520 19.88 -21.43 -30.11
CA GLU A 520 21.14 -20.78 -30.53
C GLU A 520 21.23 -19.33 -30.03
N ARG A 521 20.12 -18.58 -30.02
CA ARG A 521 20.11 -17.18 -29.61
C ARG A 521 20.17 -16.99 -28.09
N TYR A 522 19.45 -17.81 -27.34
CA TYR A 522 19.28 -17.62 -25.89
C TYR A 522 20.10 -18.60 -25.04
N GLU A 523 20.81 -19.53 -25.67
CA GLU A 523 21.64 -20.56 -25.02
C GLU A 523 20.92 -21.33 -23.91
N GLN A 524 19.61 -21.60 -24.11
CA GLN A 524 18.76 -22.27 -23.15
C GLN A 524 17.72 -23.16 -23.84
N PRO A 525 17.08 -24.10 -23.10
CA PRO A 525 16.02 -24.94 -23.66
C PRO A 525 14.83 -24.13 -24.18
N ALA A 526 14.21 -24.62 -25.24
CA ALA A 526 12.96 -24.10 -25.75
C ALA A 526 11.77 -24.78 -25.09
N LEU A 527 10.78 -24.02 -24.66
CA LEU A 527 9.49 -24.48 -24.21
C LEU A 527 8.50 -24.45 -25.36
N ILE A 528 7.91 -25.61 -25.69
CA ILE A 528 6.89 -25.77 -26.69
C ILE A 528 5.56 -25.98 -25.99
N GLU A 529 4.55 -25.18 -26.28
CA GLU A 529 3.23 -25.26 -25.64
C GLU A 529 2.11 -25.31 -26.67
N ALA A 530 1.01 -25.98 -26.31
CA ALA A 530 -0.23 -25.85 -27.04
C ALA A 530 -0.70 -24.37 -27.00
N TYR A 531 -0.98 -23.77 -28.15
CA TYR A 531 -1.52 -22.41 -28.20
C TYR A 531 -2.95 -22.40 -27.68
N ILE A 532 -3.20 -21.67 -26.60
CA ILE A 532 -4.53 -21.50 -26.02
C ILE A 532 -5.19 -20.27 -26.68
N SER A 533 -6.25 -20.51 -27.45
CA SER A 533 -7.05 -19.44 -28.05
C SER A 533 -8.09 -18.94 -27.06
N GLY A 534 -8.26 -17.63 -26.94
CA GLY A 534 -9.29 -17.04 -26.07
C GLY A 534 -8.91 -15.68 -25.51
N ARG A 535 -9.63 -15.26 -24.44
CA ARG A 535 -9.42 -13.99 -23.75
C ARG A 535 -8.18 -14.06 -22.88
N GLU A 536 -7.41 -12.99 -22.83
CA GLU A 536 -6.18 -12.91 -22.02
C GLU A 536 -6.35 -11.94 -20.85
N PHE A 537 -5.97 -12.41 -19.66
CA PHE A 537 -6.09 -11.66 -18.42
C PHE A 537 -4.78 -11.66 -17.66
N THR A 538 -4.55 -10.57 -16.94
CA THR A 538 -3.49 -10.49 -15.93
C THR A 538 -4.09 -10.06 -14.60
N VAL A 539 -3.65 -10.69 -13.51
CA VAL A 539 -4.18 -10.51 -12.16
C VAL A 539 -3.05 -10.19 -11.20
N GLY A 540 -3.13 -9.05 -10.54
CA GLY A 540 -2.21 -8.67 -9.47
C GLY A 540 -2.63 -9.26 -8.12
N LEU A 541 -1.65 -9.67 -7.32
CA LEU A 541 -1.86 -10.17 -5.95
C LEU A 541 -0.89 -9.47 -5.00
N LEU A 542 -1.40 -9.04 -3.85
CA LEU A 542 -0.62 -8.35 -2.82
C LEU A 542 -0.79 -9.04 -1.46
N GLY A 543 0.29 -9.26 -0.74
CA GLY A 543 0.31 -9.86 0.60
C GLY A 543 1.05 -11.17 0.68
N ASP A 544 0.86 -11.89 1.81
CA ASP A 544 1.54 -13.15 2.13
C ASP A 544 0.55 -14.32 1.97
N ARG A 545 0.48 -15.27 2.85
CA ARG A 545 -0.31 -16.53 2.81
C ARG A 545 -1.78 -16.41 2.41
N ARG A 546 -2.39 -15.25 2.50
CA ARG A 546 -3.76 -14.94 2.02
C ARG A 546 -3.69 -13.62 1.27
N PRO A 547 -3.24 -13.64 0.02
CA PRO A 547 -3.06 -12.42 -0.74
C PRO A 547 -4.42 -11.77 -1.07
N ARG A 548 -4.43 -10.42 -1.09
CA ARG A 548 -5.50 -9.67 -1.71
C ARG A 548 -5.36 -9.82 -3.22
N VAL A 549 -6.39 -10.35 -3.86
CA VAL A 549 -6.47 -10.42 -5.32
C VAL A 549 -7.02 -9.09 -5.82
N LEU A 550 -6.28 -8.44 -6.70
CA LEU A 550 -6.70 -7.21 -7.36
C LEU A 550 -7.64 -7.52 -8.53
N PRO A 551 -8.43 -6.54 -9.00
CA PRO A 551 -9.33 -6.74 -10.12
C PRO A 551 -8.57 -7.27 -11.35
N PRO A 552 -9.05 -8.33 -12.01
CA PRO A 552 -8.45 -8.80 -13.26
C PRO A 552 -8.46 -7.72 -14.34
N MET A 553 -7.35 -7.56 -15.04
CA MET A 553 -7.23 -6.72 -16.22
C MET A 553 -7.27 -7.59 -17.47
N GLU A 554 -8.14 -7.26 -18.42
CA GLU A 554 -8.19 -7.92 -19.72
C GLU A 554 -7.30 -7.19 -20.74
N ILE A 555 -6.52 -7.96 -21.48
CA ILE A 555 -5.68 -7.49 -22.60
C ILE A 555 -6.48 -7.73 -23.88
N ILE A 556 -7.03 -6.68 -24.46
CA ILE A 556 -7.90 -6.72 -25.65
C ILE A 556 -7.09 -6.34 -26.88
N PHE A 557 -6.86 -7.29 -27.79
CA PHE A 557 -6.15 -7.03 -29.04
C PHE A 557 -7.03 -6.26 -30.03
N LYS A 558 -6.48 -5.16 -30.60
CA LYS A 558 -7.17 -4.30 -31.57
C LYS A 558 -7.28 -4.92 -32.95
N ASP A 559 -6.28 -5.70 -33.36
CA ASP A 559 -6.31 -6.44 -34.62
C ASP A 559 -7.17 -7.70 -34.49
N LYS A 560 -8.45 -7.56 -34.81
CA LYS A 560 -9.42 -8.65 -34.81
C LYS A 560 -9.29 -9.60 -36.02
N ALA A 561 -8.49 -9.23 -37.03
CA ALA A 561 -8.21 -10.11 -38.16
C ALA A 561 -7.15 -11.15 -37.84
N ASN A 562 -6.32 -10.92 -36.81
CA ASN A 562 -5.35 -11.89 -36.36
C ASN A 562 -6.05 -12.99 -35.51
N PRO A 563 -6.15 -14.24 -36.00
CA PRO A 563 -6.82 -15.33 -35.27
C PRO A 563 -6.00 -15.84 -34.08
N ARG A 564 -4.72 -15.45 -33.95
CA ARG A 564 -3.78 -15.96 -32.97
C ARG A 564 -2.92 -14.83 -32.38
N PRO A 565 -3.55 -13.90 -31.67
CA PRO A 565 -2.81 -12.82 -31.07
C PRO A 565 -1.92 -13.34 -29.93
N VAL A 566 -0.72 -12.77 -29.83
CA VAL A 566 0.24 -13.04 -28.76
C VAL A 566 0.69 -11.69 -28.19
N TYR A 567 0.67 -11.56 -26.89
CA TYR A 567 1.13 -10.36 -26.18
C TYR A 567 2.66 -10.41 -26.06
N ASP A 568 3.34 -10.05 -27.15
CA ASP A 568 4.80 -10.10 -27.27
C ASP A 568 5.48 -8.82 -26.79
N TYR A 569 6.81 -8.82 -26.77
CA TYR A 569 7.61 -7.69 -26.31
C TYR A 569 7.38 -6.40 -27.12
N GLN A 570 7.20 -6.50 -28.43
CA GLN A 570 6.95 -5.33 -29.29
C GLN A 570 5.58 -4.73 -29.01
N ILE A 571 4.58 -5.59 -28.83
CA ILE A 571 3.21 -5.16 -28.48
C ILE A 571 3.21 -4.48 -27.10
N LYS A 572 3.97 -4.99 -26.13
CA LYS A 572 4.15 -4.34 -24.81
C LYS A 572 4.73 -2.94 -24.93
N GLN A 573 5.73 -2.74 -25.79
CA GLN A 573 6.35 -1.40 -25.98
C GLN A 573 5.44 -0.40 -26.71
N GLU A 574 4.64 -0.87 -27.66
CA GLU A 574 3.72 -0.06 -28.46
C GLU A 574 2.26 -0.39 -28.15
N TRP A 575 1.97 -0.69 -26.89
CA TRP A 575 0.67 -1.21 -26.46
C TRP A 575 -0.51 -0.36 -26.94
N GLU A 576 -0.39 0.97 -26.91
CA GLU A 576 -1.41 1.91 -27.38
C GLU A 576 -1.87 1.67 -28.82
N LYS A 577 -0.99 1.14 -29.67
CA LYS A 577 -1.31 0.82 -31.07
C LYS A 577 -2.02 -0.53 -31.22
N HIS A 578 -1.64 -1.50 -30.40
CA HIS A 578 -1.95 -2.92 -30.62
C HIS A 578 -3.01 -3.49 -29.69
N VAL A 579 -3.09 -3.00 -28.44
CA VAL A 579 -4.01 -3.49 -27.43
C VAL A 579 -4.77 -2.35 -26.75
N SER A 580 -5.81 -2.67 -26.02
CA SER A 580 -6.43 -1.85 -25.00
C SER A 580 -6.57 -2.66 -23.73
N TYR A 581 -6.39 -2.02 -22.59
CA TYR A 581 -6.59 -2.64 -21.28
C TYR A 581 -7.97 -2.29 -20.75
N GLN A 582 -8.63 -3.29 -20.19
CA GLN A 582 -9.88 -3.10 -19.45
C GLN A 582 -9.71 -3.62 -18.03
N CYS A 583 -9.67 -2.72 -17.07
CA CYS A 583 -9.56 -3.02 -15.65
C CYS A 583 -10.53 -2.15 -14.84
N PRO A 584 -11.48 -2.72 -14.07
CA PRO A 584 -11.80 -4.15 -14.01
C PRO A 584 -12.27 -4.72 -15.35
N ALA A 585 -11.94 -5.99 -15.62
CA ALA A 585 -12.40 -6.69 -16.80
C ALA A 585 -13.93 -6.89 -16.77
N ASP A 586 -14.57 -6.84 -17.94
CA ASP A 586 -16.01 -7.13 -18.08
C ASP A 586 -16.23 -8.66 -17.99
N LEU A 587 -16.61 -9.13 -16.81
CA LEU A 587 -16.76 -10.54 -16.48
C LEU A 587 -18.09 -10.79 -15.74
N ALA A 588 -18.74 -11.91 -16.05
CA ALA A 588 -19.83 -12.37 -15.22
C ALA A 588 -19.33 -12.70 -13.79
N PRO A 589 -20.15 -12.53 -12.74
CA PRO A 589 -19.70 -12.78 -11.36
C PRO A 589 -19.11 -14.18 -11.09
N ALA A 590 -19.56 -15.19 -11.82
CA ALA A 590 -19.03 -16.54 -11.72
C ALA A 590 -17.64 -16.68 -12.36
N GLU A 591 -17.41 -16.02 -13.50
CA GLU A 591 -16.13 -15.98 -14.21
C GLU A 591 -15.09 -15.21 -13.40
N LEU A 592 -15.47 -14.04 -12.86
CA LEU A 592 -14.63 -13.24 -11.99
C LEU A 592 -14.13 -14.06 -10.79
N LYS A 593 -15.04 -14.71 -10.06
CA LYS A 593 -14.67 -15.57 -8.92
C LYS A 593 -13.78 -16.75 -9.31
N ALA A 594 -13.99 -17.30 -10.50
CA ALA A 594 -13.16 -18.42 -10.99
C ALA A 594 -11.73 -17.95 -11.30
N ILE A 595 -11.57 -16.80 -11.98
CA ILE A 595 -10.26 -16.20 -12.29
C ILE A 595 -9.52 -15.83 -11.00
N GLU A 596 -10.20 -15.13 -10.08
CA GLU A 596 -9.61 -14.74 -8.79
C GLU A 596 -9.15 -15.96 -7.97
N ARG A 597 -9.95 -17.04 -7.99
CA ARG A 597 -9.59 -18.28 -7.31
C ARG A 597 -8.35 -18.91 -7.95
N VAL A 598 -8.32 -19.08 -9.27
CA VAL A 598 -7.16 -19.66 -9.97
C VAL A 598 -5.90 -18.83 -9.73
N ALA A 599 -6.00 -17.50 -9.76
CA ALA A 599 -4.87 -16.61 -9.47
C ALA A 599 -4.36 -16.80 -8.02
N ARG A 600 -5.27 -16.88 -7.04
CA ARG A 600 -4.92 -17.14 -5.62
C ARG A 600 -4.29 -18.53 -5.44
N ASP A 601 -4.93 -19.56 -5.98
CA ASP A 601 -4.44 -20.93 -5.87
C ASP A 601 -3.04 -21.06 -6.50
N THR A 602 -2.79 -20.33 -7.59
CA THR A 602 -1.49 -20.26 -8.26
C THR A 602 -0.43 -19.59 -7.38
N PHE A 603 -0.77 -18.46 -6.75
CA PHE A 603 0.12 -17.75 -5.82
C PHE A 603 0.51 -18.65 -4.64
N GLU A 604 -0.48 -19.36 -4.06
CA GLU A 604 -0.26 -20.28 -2.94
C GLU A 604 0.54 -21.52 -3.36
N ALA A 605 0.27 -22.09 -4.54
CA ALA A 605 0.96 -23.28 -5.05
C ALA A 605 2.47 -23.06 -5.28
N LEU A 606 2.87 -21.84 -5.62
CA LEU A 606 4.27 -21.46 -5.82
C LEU A 606 4.90 -20.81 -4.58
N ASP A 607 4.18 -20.72 -3.47
CA ASP A 607 4.62 -20.05 -2.22
C ASP A 607 5.08 -18.60 -2.44
N CYS A 608 4.37 -17.86 -3.30
CA CYS A 608 4.66 -16.46 -3.56
C CYS A 608 4.43 -15.59 -2.30
N ARG A 609 5.16 -14.47 -2.21
CA ARG A 609 5.10 -13.56 -1.05
C ARG A 609 5.10 -12.11 -1.49
N ASP A 610 4.38 -11.30 -0.74
CA ASP A 610 4.27 -9.85 -0.83
C ASP A 610 3.61 -9.36 -2.11
N VAL A 611 4.02 -9.84 -3.27
CA VAL A 611 3.52 -9.43 -4.57
C VAL A 611 3.72 -10.53 -5.61
N ALA A 612 2.74 -10.69 -6.50
CA ALA A 612 2.90 -11.42 -7.75
C ALA A 612 1.89 -10.93 -8.79
N ARG A 613 2.17 -11.26 -10.06
CA ARG A 613 1.24 -11.12 -11.17
C ARG A 613 1.08 -12.49 -11.84
N VAL A 614 -0.17 -12.88 -12.06
CA VAL A 614 -0.53 -14.15 -12.71
C VAL A 614 -1.18 -13.85 -14.05
N ASP A 615 -0.59 -14.35 -15.12
CA ASP A 615 -1.07 -14.18 -16.48
C ASP A 615 -1.87 -15.43 -16.92
N LEU A 616 -3.09 -15.22 -17.43
CA LEU A 616 -4.09 -16.25 -17.65
C LEU A 616 -4.67 -16.14 -19.06
N ARG A 617 -5.08 -17.29 -19.63
CA ARG A 617 -5.98 -17.34 -20.78
C ARG A 617 -7.22 -18.15 -20.48
N VAL A 618 -8.37 -17.67 -20.96
CA VAL A 618 -9.66 -18.34 -20.85
C VAL A 618 -10.09 -18.76 -22.24
N ASP A 619 -10.25 -20.07 -22.46
CA ASP A 619 -10.63 -20.61 -23.75
C ASP A 619 -12.15 -20.44 -24.03
N ALA A 620 -12.59 -20.83 -25.23
CA ALA A 620 -13.99 -20.73 -25.63
C ALA A 620 -14.96 -21.62 -24.82
N LYS A 621 -14.44 -22.55 -24.01
CA LYS A 621 -15.21 -23.42 -23.11
C LYS A 621 -15.30 -22.87 -21.71
N GLY A 622 -14.59 -21.75 -21.43
CA GLY A 622 -14.48 -21.18 -20.11
C GLY A 622 -13.41 -21.82 -19.21
N GLU A 623 -12.54 -22.68 -19.78
CA GLU A 623 -11.41 -23.25 -19.04
C GLU A 623 -10.30 -22.21 -18.88
N ILE A 624 -9.80 -22.06 -17.64
CA ILE A 624 -8.81 -21.06 -17.28
C ILE A 624 -7.42 -21.71 -17.23
N TYR A 625 -6.51 -21.22 -18.07
CA TYR A 625 -5.13 -21.70 -18.17
C TYR A 625 -4.15 -20.67 -17.63
N VAL A 626 -3.32 -21.05 -16.66
CA VAL A 626 -2.20 -20.23 -16.22
C VAL A 626 -1.10 -20.27 -17.30
N ILE A 627 -0.72 -19.10 -17.79
CA ILE A 627 0.33 -18.93 -18.79
C ILE A 627 1.69 -18.80 -18.13
N GLU A 628 1.80 -17.84 -17.19
CA GLU A 628 3.00 -17.62 -16.38
C GLU A 628 2.68 -16.92 -15.06
N VAL A 629 3.64 -16.95 -14.14
CA VAL A 629 3.58 -16.29 -12.85
C VAL A 629 4.81 -15.44 -12.70
N ASN A 630 4.62 -14.19 -12.30
CA ASN A 630 5.68 -13.20 -12.14
C ASN A 630 5.74 -12.74 -10.67
N PRO A 631 6.52 -13.39 -9.80
CA PRO A 631 6.69 -12.98 -8.40
C PRO A 631 7.56 -11.73 -8.23
N LEU A 632 8.20 -11.28 -9.31
CA LEU A 632 8.98 -10.05 -9.42
C LEU A 632 8.39 -9.19 -10.55
N PRO A 633 7.14 -8.67 -10.40
CA PRO A 633 6.48 -7.93 -11.46
C PRO A 633 7.07 -6.54 -11.62
N GLY A 634 7.07 -6.01 -12.86
CA GLY A 634 7.48 -4.63 -13.12
C GLY A 634 6.67 -3.61 -12.33
N LEU A 635 7.32 -2.54 -11.91
CA LEU A 635 6.76 -1.48 -11.04
C LEU A 635 6.88 -0.07 -11.65
N THR A 636 6.95 0.07 -12.97
CA THR A 636 6.97 1.38 -13.64
C THR A 636 5.61 2.08 -13.49
N PRO A 637 5.55 3.28 -12.87
CA PRO A 637 4.29 4.01 -12.69
C PRO A 637 3.61 4.30 -14.03
N GLY A 638 2.29 4.08 -14.12
CA GLY A 638 1.49 4.37 -15.32
C GLY A 638 1.78 3.48 -16.53
N TYR A 639 2.68 2.50 -16.40
CA TYR A 639 3.09 1.63 -17.51
C TYR A 639 2.97 0.14 -17.17
N SER A 640 3.55 -0.32 -16.05
CA SER A 640 3.55 -1.74 -15.69
C SER A 640 2.14 -2.22 -15.34
N ASP A 641 1.78 -3.41 -15.82
CA ASP A 641 0.44 -4.00 -15.65
C ASP A 641 -0.02 -3.99 -14.18
N LEU A 642 0.86 -4.33 -13.23
CA LEU A 642 0.53 -4.30 -11.81
C LEU A 642 0.18 -2.89 -11.32
N CYS A 643 0.90 -1.86 -11.79
CA CYS A 643 0.63 -0.48 -11.43
C CYS A 643 -0.71 0.00 -12.01
N LEU A 644 -1.04 -0.40 -13.24
CA LEU A 644 -2.33 -0.10 -13.87
C LEU A 644 -3.48 -0.78 -13.12
N ILE A 645 -3.33 -2.05 -12.75
CA ILE A 645 -4.31 -2.80 -11.96
C ILE A 645 -4.48 -2.17 -10.57
N ALA A 646 -3.39 -1.79 -9.90
CA ALA A 646 -3.44 -1.14 -8.60
C ALA A 646 -4.17 0.19 -8.67
N THR A 647 -3.90 1.02 -9.69
CA THR A 647 -4.61 2.28 -9.93
C THR A 647 -6.11 2.05 -10.14
N ALA A 648 -6.49 1.06 -10.95
CA ALA A 648 -7.89 0.70 -11.16
C ALA A 648 -8.57 0.17 -9.88
N ALA A 649 -7.80 -0.40 -8.95
CA ALA A 649 -8.27 -0.82 -7.63
C ALA A 649 -8.27 0.32 -6.58
N GLY A 650 -7.99 1.57 -6.99
CA GLY A 650 -7.91 2.73 -6.08
C GLY A 650 -6.67 2.75 -5.19
N ILE A 651 -5.60 2.05 -5.57
CA ILE A 651 -4.34 2.00 -4.85
C ILE A 651 -3.35 2.90 -5.58
N ASP A 652 -2.96 4.00 -4.96
CA ASP A 652 -1.90 4.86 -5.49
C ASP A 652 -0.52 4.18 -5.44
N TYR A 653 0.40 4.71 -6.24
CA TYR A 653 1.73 4.12 -6.40
C TYR A 653 2.52 4.03 -5.08
N ARG A 654 2.43 5.07 -4.25
CA ARG A 654 3.08 5.11 -2.94
C ARG A 654 2.53 4.01 -2.02
N THR A 655 1.21 3.84 -2.01
CA THR A 655 0.53 2.79 -1.24
C THR A 655 0.92 1.40 -1.75
N LEU A 656 0.99 1.19 -3.07
CA LEU A 656 1.44 -0.07 -3.67
C LEU A 656 2.85 -0.44 -3.19
N ILE A 657 3.81 0.48 -3.29
CA ILE A 657 5.18 0.25 -2.81
C ILE A 657 5.19 0.01 -1.29
N GLY A 658 4.37 0.73 -0.53
CA GLY A 658 4.21 0.54 0.91
C GLY A 658 3.66 -0.83 1.29
N GLU A 659 2.70 -1.38 0.54
CA GLU A 659 2.16 -2.72 0.77
C GLU A 659 3.19 -3.82 0.49
N ILE A 660 3.99 -3.68 -0.56
CA ILE A 660 5.12 -4.59 -0.83
C ILE A 660 6.16 -4.50 0.30
N LEU A 661 6.50 -3.28 0.73
CA LEU A 661 7.42 -3.04 1.84
C LEU A 661 6.93 -3.67 3.15
N ALA A 662 5.62 -3.67 3.40
CA ALA A 662 5.03 -4.18 4.64
C ALA A 662 5.36 -5.66 4.91
N GLY A 663 5.48 -6.48 3.86
CA GLY A 663 5.92 -7.89 3.97
C GLY A 663 7.34 -8.00 4.50
N GLY A 664 8.28 -7.26 3.95
CA GLY A 664 9.66 -7.19 4.45
C GLY A 664 9.74 -6.66 5.89
N LEU A 665 8.97 -5.63 6.21
CA LEU A 665 8.88 -5.09 7.58
C LEU A 665 8.34 -6.13 8.57
N LYS A 666 7.40 -6.98 8.15
CA LYS A 666 6.91 -8.10 8.97
C LYS A 666 8.05 -9.07 9.29
N ARG A 667 8.82 -9.50 8.29
CA ARG A 667 9.99 -10.40 8.47
C ARG A 667 11.08 -9.77 9.33
N LEU A 668 11.36 -8.47 9.19
CA LEU A 668 12.28 -7.73 10.07
C LEU A 668 11.82 -7.75 11.53
N ARG A 669 10.52 -7.55 11.79
CA ARG A 669 9.95 -7.62 13.14
C ARG A 669 10.06 -9.02 13.74
N GLU A 670 9.79 -10.05 12.95
CA GLU A 670 9.90 -11.46 13.35
C GLU A 670 11.35 -11.81 13.71
N LYS A 671 12.31 -11.42 12.87
CA LYS A 671 13.75 -11.59 13.15
C LYS A 671 14.17 -10.90 14.45
N ARG A 672 13.84 -9.61 14.62
CA ARG A 672 14.17 -8.85 15.84
C ARG A 672 13.58 -9.49 17.11
N ARG A 673 12.38 -10.09 17.00
CA ARG A 673 11.77 -10.86 18.11
C ARG A 673 12.54 -12.14 18.41
N ALA A 674 12.92 -12.89 17.39
CA ALA A 674 13.70 -14.13 17.55
C ALA A 674 15.08 -13.85 18.15
N ASP A 675 15.77 -12.80 17.70
CA ASP A 675 17.07 -12.38 18.21
C ASP A 675 16.98 -11.92 19.69
N ALA A 676 15.92 -11.20 20.05
CA ALA A 676 15.66 -10.79 21.43
C ALA A 676 15.37 -11.99 22.35
N ALA A 677 14.65 -13.00 21.87
CA ALA A 677 14.38 -14.23 22.63
C ALA A 677 15.68 -15.01 22.89
N LYS A 678 16.52 -15.22 21.86
CA LYS A 678 17.85 -15.87 22.00
C LYS A 678 18.76 -15.16 22.99
N ASN A 679 18.78 -13.82 22.93
CA ASN A 679 19.58 -13.03 23.88
C ASN A 679 19.05 -13.12 25.32
N ALA A 680 17.76 -13.24 25.54
CA ALA A 680 17.16 -13.44 26.86
C ALA A 680 17.48 -14.82 27.44
N GLU A 681 17.48 -15.87 26.62
CA GLU A 681 17.86 -17.24 27.01
C GLU A 681 19.34 -17.33 27.38
N SER A 682 20.22 -16.69 26.61
CA SER A 682 21.67 -16.66 26.90
C SER A 682 22.00 -15.91 28.19
N GLN A 683 21.27 -14.84 28.52
CA GLN A 683 21.41 -14.11 29.77
C GLN A 683 20.79 -14.86 30.98
N GLY A 684 19.75 -15.67 30.73
CA GLY A 684 19.14 -16.54 31.75
C GLY A 684 20.07 -17.69 32.18
N SER A 685 20.78 -18.30 31.23
CA SER A 685 21.75 -19.37 31.50
C SER A 685 22.99 -18.86 32.27
N SER A 686 23.49 -17.68 31.92
CA SER A 686 24.63 -17.07 32.63
C SER A 686 24.31 -16.64 34.07
N ARG A 687 23.03 -16.34 34.39
CA ARG A 687 22.57 -16.07 35.77
C ARG A 687 22.31 -17.32 36.58
N SER A 688 22.04 -18.46 35.97
CA SER A 688 21.92 -19.75 36.68
C SER A 688 23.29 -20.29 37.07
N ASP A 689 24.31 -20.13 36.21
CA ASP A 689 25.69 -20.55 36.53
C ASP A 689 26.34 -19.68 37.61
N SER A 690 26.12 -18.35 37.59
CA SER A 690 26.61 -17.45 38.64
C SER A 690 25.91 -17.64 40.01
N ARG A 691 24.72 -18.28 40.05
CA ARG A 691 24.05 -18.65 41.32
C ARG A 691 24.43 -20.05 41.84
N ALA A 692 24.97 -20.91 40.97
CA ALA A 692 25.52 -22.20 41.37
C ALA A 692 26.88 -22.02 42.05
N ASP A 693 27.73 -21.12 41.58
CA ASP A 693 29.04 -20.82 42.17
C ASP A 693 28.98 -20.03 43.50
N ALA A 694 27.86 -19.31 43.75
CA ALA A 694 27.69 -18.56 45.02
C ALA A 694 27.13 -19.39 46.18
N LYS A 695 26.88 -20.70 46.04
CA LYS A 695 26.37 -21.61 47.09
C LYS A 695 27.35 -22.68 47.56
N SER A 696 28.61 -22.66 47.12
CA SER A 696 29.62 -23.67 47.47
C SER A 696 30.72 -23.21 48.43
N ASP A 697 30.57 -22.09 49.13
CA ASP A 697 31.55 -21.66 50.15
C ASP A 697 30.92 -21.65 51.55
N ASP A 698 30.60 -22.82 52.07
CA ASP A 698 30.53 -23.08 53.51
C ASP A 698 30.41 -24.61 53.82
N ARG A 699 31.52 -25.34 53.82
CA ARG A 699 31.77 -26.49 54.70
C ARG A 699 33.22 -26.95 54.60
N GLN A 700 33.91 -26.64 55.66
CA GLN A 700 35.24 -27.17 55.99
C GLN A 700 35.26 -28.69 56.31
N LEU A 701 36.40 -29.28 55.94
CA LEU A 701 37.05 -30.43 56.58
C LEU A 701 36.54 -31.84 56.23
N ALA A 702 37.35 -32.56 55.45
CA ALA A 702 38.06 -33.79 55.87
C ALA A 702 38.81 -34.43 54.68
N ILE A 703 40.14 -34.54 54.83
CA ILE A 703 40.99 -35.38 53.96
C ILE A 703 40.85 -36.83 54.48
N PRO A 704 40.83 -37.86 53.61
CA PRO A 704 41.95 -38.80 53.64
C PRO A 704 42.48 -39.22 52.23
N ARG A 705 43.74 -39.63 52.34
CA ARG A 705 44.69 -40.03 51.32
C ARG A 705 44.35 -41.35 50.59
N MET A 706 44.92 -41.44 49.38
CA MET A 706 45.53 -42.59 48.69
C MET A 706 44.66 -43.72 48.15
N ALA A 707 44.75 -43.91 46.81
CA ALA A 707 45.50 -45.05 46.27
C ALA A 707 45.59 -44.98 44.73
N SER A 708 46.79 -45.31 44.29
CA SER A 708 47.30 -45.47 42.93
C SER A 708 46.67 -46.63 42.15
N SER A 709 46.58 -46.51 40.82
CA SER A 709 47.12 -47.45 39.80
C SER A 709 46.52 -47.15 38.48
N SER A 710 47.28 -46.75 37.55
CA SER A 710 47.95 -47.41 36.40
C SER A 710 47.10 -47.79 35.18
N THR A 711 47.64 -47.26 34.12
CA THR A 711 47.78 -47.86 32.71
C THR A 711 46.61 -47.69 31.79
N VAL A 712 46.78 -47.21 30.63
CA VAL A 712 47.58 -47.33 29.42
C VAL A 712 46.75 -47.01 28.19
N ASN A 713 47.33 -46.21 27.28
CA ASN A 713 47.23 -46.21 25.82
C ASN A 713 46.03 -45.67 25.05
N GLY A 714 46.38 -44.76 24.14
CA GLY A 714 45.75 -44.63 22.85
C GLY A 714 45.72 -43.22 22.27
N LEU A 715 46.86 -42.67 21.87
CA LEU A 715 46.92 -41.55 20.88
C LEU A 715 46.80 -42.07 19.47
N PRO A 716 46.07 -41.42 18.57
CA PRO A 716 46.42 -41.47 17.17
C PRO A 716 47.06 -40.16 16.66
N THR A 717 48.07 -40.36 15.85
CA THR A 717 49.00 -39.49 15.14
C THR A 717 48.34 -38.47 14.21
N PRO A 718 49.01 -37.32 13.97
CA PRO A 718 48.52 -36.28 13.06
C PRO A 718 48.86 -36.58 11.58
N LEU A 719 47.98 -36.18 10.66
CA LEU A 719 48.14 -36.19 9.23
C LEU A 719 49.03 -35.03 8.74
N PRO A 720 49.76 -35.21 7.63
CA PRO A 720 50.82 -34.29 7.19
C PRO A 720 50.31 -33.08 6.37
N THR A 721 50.99 -31.96 6.54
CA THR A 721 50.90 -30.71 5.80
C THR A 721 51.37 -30.87 4.34
N PRO A 722 50.78 -30.22 3.35
CA PRO A 722 51.35 -30.17 1.98
C PRO A 722 52.41 -29.08 1.82
N VAL A 723 53.41 -29.45 1.08
CA VAL A 723 54.60 -28.70 0.71
C VAL A 723 54.30 -27.63 -0.34
N THR A 724 54.82 -26.42 -0.14
CA THR A 724 54.88 -25.32 -1.10
C THR A 724 56.02 -25.56 -2.09
N PRO A 725 55.86 -25.26 -3.40
CA PRO A 725 57.00 -25.05 -4.28
C PRO A 725 57.30 -23.56 -4.48
N ALA A 726 58.59 -23.30 -4.61
CA ALA A 726 59.28 -22.03 -4.62
C ALA A 726 59.04 -21.15 -5.85
N ALA A 727 59.35 -19.87 -5.64
CA ALA A 727 59.32 -18.73 -6.52
C ALA A 727 60.16 -18.87 -7.80
N GLY A 728 59.64 -18.39 -8.91
CA GLY A 728 60.37 -18.03 -10.10
C GLY A 728 60.08 -16.55 -10.45
N THR A 729 61.14 -15.79 -10.56
CA THR A 729 61.20 -14.33 -10.82
C THR A 729 60.93 -13.97 -12.28
N PRO A 730 60.60 -12.70 -12.60
CA PRO A 730 59.82 -12.31 -13.77
C PRO A 730 60.64 -11.84 -14.97
N ALA A 731 60.04 -11.91 -16.14
CA ALA A 731 60.56 -11.26 -17.36
C ALA A 731 59.72 -10.05 -17.72
N ALA A 732 60.39 -8.98 -18.14
CA ALA A 732 59.89 -7.64 -18.35
C ALA A 732 58.95 -7.48 -19.58
N ALA A 733 58.03 -6.57 -19.47
CA ALA A 733 57.15 -6.03 -20.51
C ALA A 733 57.90 -4.98 -21.39
N PRO A 734 57.47 -4.73 -22.64
CA PRO A 734 57.72 -3.45 -23.26
C PRO A 734 56.53 -2.51 -23.21
N ALA A 735 56.83 -1.25 -22.93
CA ALA A 735 55.94 -0.11 -22.90
C ALA A 735 55.46 0.28 -24.30
N VAL A 736 54.20 0.69 -24.41
CA VAL A 736 53.65 1.43 -25.56
C VAL A 736 53.02 2.73 -25.07
N SER A 737 53.53 3.84 -25.63
CA SER A 737 53.10 5.22 -25.35
C SER A 737 51.78 5.56 -26.07
N PRO A 738 51.00 6.53 -25.57
CA PRO A 738 49.74 6.98 -26.19
C PRO A 738 50.00 8.09 -27.25
N PRO A 739 49.13 8.24 -28.26
CA PRO A 739 49.20 9.38 -29.16
C PRO A 739 48.38 10.58 -28.67
N ALA A 740 48.87 11.75 -29.08
CA ALA A 740 48.50 13.09 -28.70
C ALA A 740 47.09 13.53 -29.16
N ALA A 741 46.52 14.43 -28.39
CA ALA A 741 45.32 15.17 -28.65
C ALA A 741 45.48 16.18 -29.81
N ALA A 742 44.46 16.30 -30.66
CA ALA A 742 44.23 17.41 -31.55
C ALA A 742 42.95 18.16 -31.19
N LEU A 743 43.13 19.42 -30.81
CA LEU A 743 42.10 20.44 -30.65
C LEU A 743 41.54 20.81 -32.04
N VAL A 744 40.22 20.82 -32.17
CA VAL A 744 39.52 21.56 -33.22
C VAL A 744 38.37 22.34 -32.60
N ALA A 745 38.37 23.64 -32.92
CA ALA A 745 37.46 24.66 -32.39
C ALA A 745 36.06 24.60 -32.99
N SER A 746 35.09 25.01 -32.20
CA SER A 746 33.70 25.31 -32.57
C SER A 746 33.57 26.54 -33.49
N PRO A 747 32.48 26.69 -34.22
CA PRO A 747 31.78 27.98 -34.27
C PRO A 747 30.32 27.91 -33.82
N ALA A 748 29.89 29.05 -33.26
CA ALA A 748 28.60 29.35 -32.72
C ALA A 748 27.49 29.45 -33.81
N PRO A 749 26.20 29.26 -33.44
CA PRO A 749 25.10 29.51 -34.35
C PRO A 749 24.53 30.93 -34.23
N THR A 750 24.19 31.48 -35.39
CA THR A 750 23.42 32.70 -35.57
C THR A 750 21.91 32.39 -35.50
N LEU A 751 21.19 33.32 -34.89
CA LEU A 751 19.73 33.50 -34.86
C LEU A 751 19.10 33.60 -36.26
N GLU A 752 17.96 32.91 -36.49
CA GLU A 752 16.67 33.39 -36.95
C GLU A 752 15.56 32.55 -36.41
#